data_228f8d690b2fe620bbfce903c3466f9e
#
_entry.id   228f8d690b2fe620bbfce903c3466f9e
#
_cell.length_a   1.000
_cell.length_b   1.000
_cell.length_c   1.000
_cell.angle_alpha   90.00
_cell.angle_beta   90.00
_cell.angle_gamma   90.00
#
_symmetry.space_group_name_H-M   'P 1'
#
loop_
_entity.id
_entity.type
_entity.pdbx_description
1 polymer ?
#
loop_
_entity_poly.entity_id
_entity_poly.type
_entity_poly.pdbx_seq_one_letter_code
_entity_poly.pdbx_strand_id
1 'polypeptide(L)'
;MRRVAGQAGRGLKLLARVCLTLTLLAGLALGGVVWRLEQGPVSLPWLAQQAEIAANHALAGQKVAIAEAAISWAGWREGHRSPIAVRFSEIRLVDKDDGLIAVLPQVDASLSLGGLLRGHIGLRALELRGLSLLANRDKAGALSLGLAAATKADATETPDTALDALAEIISAWLAPPNEETALSAIRRIALLDTRLALSDEASGRVVSANLTSLVLQRRAAGGLELAGRAMLALADQRIPVEIAGNLERALWRGEASLTARGIRPAVLARASAELAPLAALEAEAEITLIARFAGAPQPDLLMGRLRTGAGMLHLPNNGGEIPFAAILLDATLAEDVVRVERLAFSPQPSQRTGAAPPPVIRASGEARLQDGMWQTTAELSLRSLDIADLPHYWPPSVAPKPREWLAENLTAGMLREGNWRIATRIGADGSAAEITALSGVARADGVTVHWLRPIPPFQNAGGEARFSLDKIEITATGGQQAGTAILADSATVSISFATDPEITRVEARVRGPLADGWAVLRHPRLKIFERRPPPINDPTGTLTSGTLKLVFPLIKTLDIEDIDIQAELDVRDLRIPRIAFDRDLERGVARVSVTNAGLTATGTGVLGDIVARIRQETDFRNGPATDIVTREIISTRADAKQLAALGLDGRPLLEGPVQLELRNETRRNGQARLAVRADLRAATLSIEPLAWAKPRGTSGNAEAIILMRGGQVTLIENFRIETPDALIRGRANELHQNVPQRIELTSAALGRSRFTGELRPPATRGGGQWNINLRGPVLDLAPSLASHTAADKPVEEGAAARLDARFD
;
A
#
# COMPACT_ATOMS: atom_id res chain seq x y z
N MET A 1 -18.51 -112.36 -3.37
CA MET A 1 -18.42 -110.92 -3.48
C MET A 1 -17.19 -110.30 -4.10
N ARG A 2 -16.27 -111.00 -4.73
CA ARG A 2 -15.03 -110.50 -5.37
C ARG A 2 -15.07 -110.27 -6.93
N ARG A 3 -16.12 -110.70 -7.64
CA ARG A 3 -16.27 -110.52 -9.09
C ARG A 3 -17.01 -109.33 -9.57
N VAL A 4 -17.89 -108.71 -8.73
CA VAL A 4 -18.67 -107.45 -9.05
C VAL A 4 -17.86 -106.25 -8.90
N ALA A 5 -16.90 -106.13 -7.99
CA ALA A 5 -16.02 -104.96 -7.76
C ALA A 5 -15.03 -104.71 -8.94
N GLY A 6 -14.67 -105.72 -9.73
CA GLY A 6 -13.76 -105.58 -10.86
C GLY A 6 -14.41 -104.99 -12.14
N GLN A 7 -15.73 -105.17 -12.38
CA GLN A 7 -16.45 -104.60 -13.51
C GLN A 7 -16.83 -103.17 -13.26
N ALA A 8 -17.18 -102.74 -12.05
CA ALA A 8 -17.47 -101.33 -11.68
C ALA A 8 -16.20 -100.44 -11.90
N GLY A 9 -15.02 -100.95 -11.50
CA GLY A 9 -13.74 -100.24 -11.62
C GLY A 9 -13.24 -100.04 -13.11
N ARG A 10 -13.62 -101.03 -14.01
CA ARG A 10 -13.32 -100.86 -15.42
C ARG A 10 -14.30 -99.87 -16.11
N GLY A 11 -15.58 -99.83 -15.73
CA GLY A 11 -16.57 -98.88 -16.22
C GLY A 11 -16.21 -97.45 -15.79
N LEU A 12 -15.81 -97.26 -14.52
CA LEU A 12 -15.37 -95.91 -14.01
C LEU A 12 -14.10 -95.40 -14.68
N LYS A 13 -13.11 -96.29 -14.97
CA LYS A 13 -11.95 -95.91 -15.73
C LYS A 13 -12.24 -95.61 -17.25
N LEU A 14 -13.19 -96.23 -17.81
CA LEU A 14 -13.65 -95.96 -19.17
C LEU A 14 -14.37 -94.62 -19.24
N LEU A 15 -15.29 -94.37 -18.29
CA LEU A 15 -15.99 -93.15 -18.20
C LEU A 15 -15.02 -91.95 -17.97
N ALA A 16 -14.01 -92.15 -17.05
CA ALA A 16 -13.05 -91.12 -16.80
C ALA A 16 -12.13 -90.86 -18.10
N ARG A 17 -11.83 -91.88 -18.84
CA ARG A 17 -11.08 -91.66 -20.10
C ARG A 17 -11.96 -90.99 -21.18
N VAL A 18 -13.23 -91.30 -21.27
CA VAL A 18 -14.17 -90.62 -22.22
C VAL A 18 -14.35 -89.15 -21.78
N CYS A 19 -14.58 -88.91 -20.53
CA CYS A 19 -14.64 -87.52 -20.04
C CYS A 19 -13.36 -86.77 -20.27
N LEU A 20 -12.19 -87.33 -20.02
CA LEU A 20 -10.88 -86.73 -20.25
C LEU A 20 -10.66 -86.47 -21.77
N THR A 21 -11.00 -87.39 -22.64
CA THR A 21 -10.88 -87.15 -24.07
C THR A 21 -11.84 -86.15 -24.59
N LEU A 22 -13.12 -86.14 -24.10
CA LEU A 22 -14.05 -85.07 -24.44
C LEU A 22 -13.64 -83.70 -23.93
N THR A 23 -13.08 -83.61 -22.72
CA THR A 23 -12.52 -82.38 -22.20
C THR A 23 -11.31 -81.91 -22.98
N LEU A 24 -10.46 -82.83 -23.45
CA LEU A 24 -9.27 -82.51 -24.25
C LEU A 24 -9.69 -82.08 -25.67
N LEU A 25 -10.62 -82.76 -26.29
CA LEU A 25 -11.20 -82.37 -27.57
C LEU A 25 -11.97 -81.05 -27.49
N ALA A 26 -12.70 -80.84 -26.47
CA ALA A 26 -13.37 -79.53 -26.19
C ALA A 26 -12.33 -78.41 -25.96
N GLY A 27 -11.23 -78.69 -25.19
CA GLY A 27 -10.10 -77.78 -25.05
C GLY A 27 -9.39 -77.41 -26.34
N LEU A 28 -9.14 -78.43 -27.22
CA LEU A 28 -8.53 -78.26 -28.51
C LEU A 28 -9.47 -77.50 -29.51
N ALA A 29 -10.76 -77.78 -29.44
CA ALA A 29 -11.79 -77.07 -30.26
C ALA A 29 -11.87 -75.61 -29.80
N LEU A 30 -11.92 -75.38 -28.50
CA LEU A 30 -11.90 -74.01 -27.92
C LEU A 30 -10.61 -73.26 -28.23
N GLY A 31 -9.46 -73.92 -28.13
CA GLY A 31 -8.13 -73.39 -28.54
C GLY A 31 -8.07 -73.03 -30.01
N GLY A 32 -8.63 -73.88 -30.91
CA GLY A 32 -8.80 -73.61 -32.32
C GLY A 32 -9.73 -72.43 -32.64
N VAL A 33 -10.80 -72.29 -31.95
CA VAL A 33 -11.70 -71.12 -32.03
C VAL A 33 -11.03 -69.85 -31.60
N VAL A 34 -10.35 -69.88 -30.42
CA VAL A 34 -9.56 -68.71 -29.91
C VAL A 34 -8.48 -68.33 -30.93
N TRP A 35 -7.66 -69.30 -31.41
CA TRP A 35 -6.64 -69.09 -32.42
C TRP A 35 -7.22 -68.51 -33.73
N ARG A 36 -8.38 -69.00 -34.19
CA ARG A 36 -9.10 -68.45 -35.39
C ARG A 36 -9.60 -67.02 -35.14
N LEU A 37 -10.06 -66.71 -33.94
CA LEU A 37 -10.53 -65.38 -33.55
C LEU A 37 -9.37 -64.38 -33.34
N GLU A 38 -8.19 -64.86 -32.97
CA GLU A 38 -6.98 -64.02 -32.90
C GLU A 38 -6.48 -63.61 -34.27
N GLN A 39 -6.76 -64.40 -35.33
CA GLN A 39 -6.38 -64.05 -36.71
C GLN A 39 -7.24 -62.94 -37.30
N GLY A 40 -8.39 -62.63 -36.73
CA GLY A 40 -9.27 -61.57 -37.13
C GLY A 40 -10.76 -61.84 -36.83
N PRO A 41 -11.62 -60.84 -36.99
CA PRO A 41 -13.06 -60.99 -36.81
C PRO A 41 -13.63 -62.06 -37.73
N VAL A 42 -14.64 -62.82 -37.25
CA VAL A 42 -15.36 -63.78 -38.02
C VAL A 42 -16.76 -63.24 -38.25
N SER A 43 -17.13 -62.95 -39.53
CA SER A 43 -18.45 -62.49 -39.87
C SER A 43 -19.47 -63.59 -39.67
N LEU A 44 -20.62 -63.24 -39.07
CA LEU A 44 -21.72 -64.11 -38.73
C LEU A 44 -23.06 -63.45 -39.18
N PRO A 45 -23.45 -63.55 -40.43
CA PRO A 45 -24.66 -62.84 -40.93
C PRO A 45 -25.96 -63.25 -40.23
N TRP A 46 -26.09 -64.50 -39.78
CA TRP A 46 -27.21 -64.97 -38.98
C TRP A 46 -27.36 -64.21 -37.62
N LEU A 47 -26.24 -63.81 -37.04
CA LEU A 47 -26.22 -63.09 -35.76
C LEU A 47 -26.73 -61.65 -35.97
N ALA A 48 -26.43 -60.99 -37.09
CA ALA A 48 -26.98 -59.71 -37.42
C ALA A 48 -28.52 -59.78 -37.50
N GLN A 49 -29.05 -60.74 -38.20
CA GLN A 49 -30.46 -60.97 -38.34
C GLN A 49 -31.21 -61.29 -37.04
N GLN A 50 -30.59 -62.07 -36.13
CA GLN A 50 -31.13 -62.36 -34.80
C GLN A 50 -31.10 -61.13 -33.93
N ALA A 51 -29.99 -60.31 -33.98
CA ALA A 51 -29.89 -59.05 -33.25
C ALA A 51 -30.92 -58.01 -33.75
N GLU A 52 -31.17 -57.93 -35.06
CA GLU A 52 -32.20 -57.07 -35.62
C GLU A 52 -33.61 -57.46 -35.12
N ILE A 53 -33.93 -58.76 -35.12
CA ILE A 53 -35.22 -59.23 -34.63
C ILE A 53 -35.39 -58.91 -33.14
N ALA A 54 -34.34 -59.14 -32.32
CA ALA A 54 -34.36 -58.85 -30.90
C ALA A 54 -34.48 -57.37 -30.61
N ALA A 55 -33.76 -56.54 -31.37
CA ALA A 55 -33.81 -55.07 -31.22
C ALA A 55 -35.18 -54.51 -31.66
N ASN A 56 -35.71 -54.98 -32.74
CA ASN A 56 -37.02 -54.55 -33.24
C ASN A 56 -38.16 -54.97 -32.27
N HIS A 57 -37.98 -56.06 -31.55
CA HIS A 57 -38.96 -56.47 -30.53
C HIS A 57 -38.85 -55.60 -29.27
N ALA A 58 -37.62 -55.11 -28.91
CA ALA A 58 -37.41 -54.31 -27.76
C ALA A 58 -37.78 -52.85 -27.97
N LEU A 59 -37.66 -52.30 -29.17
CA LEU A 59 -37.90 -50.90 -29.54
C LEU A 59 -39.31 -50.79 -30.19
N ALA A 60 -40.31 -50.57 -29.34
CA ALA A 60 -41.69 -50.40 -29.77
C ALA A 60 -41.83 -49.13 -30.67
N GLY A 61 -41.91 -49.36 -31.96
CA GLY A 61 -42.20 -48.31 -32.93
C GLY A 61 -41.02 -47.77 -33.74
N GLN A 62 -39.83 -48.30 -33.61
CA GLN A 62 -38.65 -48.00 -34.42
C GLN A 62 -38.13 -49.30 -35.06
N LYS A 63 -37.54 -49.23 -36.26
CA LYS A 63 -36.89 -50.37 -36.91
C LYS A 63 -35.39 -50.24 -36.85
N VAL A 64 -34.69 -51.29 -36.45
CA VAL A 64 -33.23 -51.38 -36.48
C VAL A 64 -32.84 -52.29 -37.65
N ALA A 65 -31.92 -51.81 -38.49
CA ALA A 65 -31.28 -52.61 -39.55
C ALA A 65 -29.75 -52.66 -39.21
N ILE A 66 -29.18 -53.86 -39.23
CA ILE A 66 -27.79 -54.16 -38.97
C ILE A 66 -27.13 -54.74 -40.20
N ALA A 67 -26.17 -54.01 -40.80
CA ALA A 67 -25.54 -54.45 -42.04
C ALA A 67 -24.64 -55.68 -41.83
N GLU A 68 -23.86 -55.73 -40.75
CA GLU A 68 -22.93 -56.82 -40.48
C GLU A 68 -22.77 -57.08 -38.99
N ALA A 69 -22.64 -58.37 -38.62
CA ALA A 69 -22.20 -58.79 -37.31
C ALA A 69 -21.00 -59.75 -37.42
N ALA A 70 -19.98 -59.52 -36.55
CA ALA A 70 -18.79 -60.34 -36.49
C ALA A 70 -18.43 -60.62 -35.05
N ILE A 71 -17.91 -61.79 -34.78
CA ILE A 71 -17.30 -62.12 -33.47
C ILE A 71 -15.81 -61.89 -33.56
N SER A 72 -15.26 -61.20 -32.58
CA SER A 72 -13.83 -60.89 -32.42
C SER A 72 -13.32 -61.33 -31.06
N TRP A 73 -12.01 -61.64 -31.00
CA TRP A 73 -11.30 -61.87 -29.75
C TRP A 73 -10.65 -60.59 -29.26
N ALA A 74 -11.16 -60.03 -28.21
CA ALA A 74 -10.66 -58.78 -27.63
C ALA A 74 -9.37 -58.98 -26.74
N GLY A 75 -9.03 -60.26 -26.44
CA GLY A 75 -7.87 -60.60 -25.63
C GLY A 75 -8.08 -60.34 -24.10
N TRP A 76 -7.14 -60.89 -23.33
CA TRP A 76 -7.11 -60.64 -21.88
C TRP A 76 -6.26 -59.39 -21.51
N ARG A 77 -5.62 -58.76 -22.47
CA ARG A 77 -4.81 -57.58 -22.30
C ARG A 77 -5.69 -56.36 -22.15
N GLU A 78 -5.32 -55.47 -21.28
CA GLU A 78 -6.05 -54.20 -21.05
C GLU A 78 -7.24 -54.24 -20.06
N GLY A 79 -7.23 -55.17 -19.09
CA GLY A 79 -8.27 -55.19 -18.04
C GLY A 79 -9.64 -55.68 -18.47
N HIS A 80 -9.81 -56.18 -19.69
CA HIS A 80 -11.03 -56.78 -20.24
C HIS A 80 -11.19 -58.19 -19.67
N ARG A 81 -12.10 -58.33 -18.67
CA ARG A 81 -12.45 -59.65 -18.11
C ARG A 81 -13.39 -60.47 -19.03
N SER A 82 -13.59 -60.02 -20.27
CA SER A 82 -14.46 -60.66 -21.27
C SER A 82 -13.79 -60.65 -22.62
N PRO A 83 -13.14 -61.73 -23.01
CA PRO A 83 -12.32 -61.76 -24.22
C PRO A 83 -13.11 -61.87 -25.51
N ILE A 84 -14.41 -62.13 -25.44
CA ILE A 84 -15.27 -62.28 -26.64
C ILE A 84 -16.10 -61.04 -26.80
N ALA A 85 -16.00 -60.38 -27.97
CA ALA A 85 -16.82 -59.28 -28.38
C ALA A 85 -17.58 -59.56 -29.68
N VAL A 86 -18.81 -59.12 -29.74
CA VAL A 86 -19.61 -59.12 -30.99
C VAL A 86 -19.55 -57.68 -31.52
N ARG A 87 -19.09 -57.56 -32.74
CA ARG A 87 -19.03 -56.30 -33.46
C ARG A 87 -20.22 -56.21 -34.43
N PHE A 88 -20.96 -55.11 -34.30
CA PHE A 88 -21.99 -54.74 -35.24
C PHE A 88 -21.52 -53.53 -36.04
N SER A 89 -21.63 -53.54 -37.33
CA SER A 89 -21.26 -52.44 -38.20
C SER A 89 -22.50 -51.89 -38.94
N GLU A 90 -22.48 -50.54 -39.09
CA GLU A 90 -23.59 -49.85 -39.84
C GLU A 90 -24.97 -50.11 -39.27
N ILE A 91 -25.22 -49.96 -38.03
CA ILE A 91 -26.55 -50.06 -37.43
C ILE A 91 -27.34 -48.82 -37.80
N ARG A 92 -28.47 -48.97 -38.48
CA ARG A 92 -29.37 -47.89 -38.85
C ARG A 92 -30.64 -47.97 -38.03
N LEU A 93 -30.98 -46.89 -37.39
CA LEU A 93 -32.22 -46.71 -36.68
C LEU A 93 -33.18 -45.93 -37.60
N VAL A 94 -34.37 -46.50 -37.92
CA VAL A 94 -35.35 -45.94 -38.86
C VAL A 94 -36.69 -45.79 -38.15
N ASP A 95 -37.41 -44.71 -38.38
CA ASP A 95 -38.76 -44.53 -37.88
C ASP A 95 -39.82 -45.38 -38.64
N LYS A 96 -41.03 -45.35 -38.12
CA LYS A 96 -42.18 -46.06 -38.74
C LYS A 96 -42.43 -45.75 -40.21
N ASP A 97 -42.04 -44.55 -40.63
CA ASP A 97 -42.17 -44.01 -41.98
C ASP A 97 -40.94 -44.18 -42.86
N ASP A 98 -40.00 -45.11 -42.45
CA ASP A 98 -38.69 -45.36 -43.06
C ASP A 98 -37.74 -44.11 -43.04
N GLY A 99 -38.00 -43.11 -42.20
CA GLY A 99 -37.08 -41.99 -41.98
C GLY A 99 -35.84 -42.41 -41.17
N LEU A 100 -34.64 -42.04 -41.60
CA LEU A 100 -33.42 -42.37 -40.94
C LEU A 100 -33.27 -41.52 -39.67
N ILE A 101 -33.40 -42.15 -38.52
CA ILE A 101 -33.26 -41.48 -37.21
C ILE A 101 -31.76 -41.33 -36.82
N ALA A 102 -30.99 -42.45 -36.95
CA ALA A 102 -29.61 -42.53 -36.53
C ALA A 102 -28.78 -43.57 -37.29
N VAL A 103 -27.49 -43.27 -37.42
CA VAL A 103 -26.53 -44.26 -37.89
C VAL A 103 -25.46 -44.42 -36.81
N LEU A 104 -25.30 -45.68 -36.35
CA LEU A 104 -24.23 -46.08 -35.43
C LEU A 104 -23.20 -46.83 -36.29
N PRO A 105 -22.04 -46.22 -36.59
CA PRO A 105 -21.08 -46.84 -37.53
C PRO A 105 -20.54 -48.16 -37.03
N GLN A 106 -20.25 -48.24 -35.72
CA GLN A 106 -19.72 -49.46 -35.10
C GLN A 106 -20.13 -49.57 -33.65
N VAL A 107 -20.60 -50.74 -33.23
CA VAL A 107 -20.93 -51.09 -31.86
C VAL A 107 -20.26 -52.41 -31.50
N ASP A 108 -19.34 -52.38 -30.54
CA ASP A 108 -18.67 -53.57 -30.02
C ASP A 108 -19.30 -53.94 -28.66
N ALA A 109 -19.95 -55.10 -28.58
CA ALA A 109 -20.63 -55.62 -27.40
C ALA A 109 -19.83 -56.78 -26.81
N SER A 110 -19.27 -56.61 -25.60
CA SER A 110 -18.54 -57.66 -24.91
C SER A 110 -19.49 -58.55 -24.11
N LEU A 111 -19.35 -59.87 -24.26
CA LEU A 111 -20.21 -60.87 -23.64
C LEU A 111 -19.64 -61.31 -22.27
N SER A 112 -20.49 -61.59 -21.31
CA SER A 112 -20.09 -62.16 -20.00
C SER A 112 -19.82 -63.66 -20.12
N LEU A 113 -18.56 -64.07 -19.94
CA LEU A 113 -18.20 -65.51 -19.95
C LEU A 113 -18.95 -66.27 -18.86
N GLY A 114 -19.14 -65.67 -17.67
CA GLY A 114 -19.88 -66.31 -16.59
C GLY A 114 -21.37 -66.45 -16.90
N GLY A 115 -21.96 -65.53 -17.66
CA GLY A 115 -23.32 -65.64 -18.18
C GLY A 115 -23.41 -66.78 -19.24
N LEU A 116 -22.48 -66.77 -20.19
CA LEU A 116 -22.46 -67.83 -21.26
C LEU A 116 -22.31 -69.22 -20.68
N LEU A 117 -21.47 -69.43 -19.64
CA LEU A 117 -21.33 -70.72 -18.96
C LEU A 117 -22.60 -71.13 -18.23
N ARG A 118 -23.49 -70.23 -17.90
CA ARG A 118 -24.78 -70.47 -17.26
C ARG A 118 -25.95 -70.49 -18.28
N GLY A 119 -25.66 -70.36 -19.55
CA GLY A 119 -26.65 -70.38 -20.65
C GLY A 119 -27.36 -69.03 -20.86
N HIS A 120 -26.85 -67.93 -20.31
CA HIS A 120 -27.43 -66.62 -20.45
C HIS A 120 -26.50 -65.72 -21.25
N ILE A 121 -27.05 -64.94 -22.19
CA ILE A 121 -26.30 -63.92 -22.92
C ILE A 121 -26.39 -62.61 -22.15
N GLY A 122 -25.34 -62.33 -21.33
CA GLY A 122 -25.21 -61.08 -20.61
C GLY A 122 -24.21 -60.17 -21.31
N LEU A 123 -24.59 -58.90 -21.54
CA LEU A 123 -23.68 -57.85 -22.04
C LEU A 123 -22.86 -57.30 -20.85
N ARG A 124 -21.55 -57.24 -20.98
CA ARG A 124 -20.66 -56.73 -19.93
C ARG A 124 -20.10 -55.34 -20.21
N ALA A 125 -19.79 -55.07 -21.48
CA ALA A 125 -19.35 -53.75 -21.93
C ALA A 125 -19.96 -53.47 -23.34
N LEU A 126 -20.18 -52.19 -23.58
CA LEU A 126 -20.65 -51.66 -24.83
C LEU A 126 -19.69 -50.56 -25.28
N GLU A 127 -19.10 -50.65 -26.45
CA GLU A 127 -18.25 -49.63 -27.04
C GLU A 127 -18.87 -49.15 -28.36
N LEU A 128 -19.14 -47.83 -28.42
CA LEU A 128 -19.67 -47.18 -29.60
C LEU A 128 -18.58 -46.35 -30.24
N ARG A 129 -18.33 -46.58 -31.56
CA ARG A 129 -17.25 -45.89 -32.26
C ARG A 129 -17.79 -45.06 -33.43
N GLY A 130 -17.20 -43.89 -33.62
CA GLY A 130 -17.48 -43.04 -34.78
C GLY A 130 -18.82 -42.34 -34.73
N LEU A 131 -19.44 -42.21 -33.57
CA LEU A 131 -20.70 -41.49 -33.41
C LEU A 131 -20.59 -40.02 -33.82
N SER A 132 -21.68 -39.46 -34.34
CA SER A 132 -21.82 -38.02 -34.55
C SER A 132 -23.08 -37.55 -33.82
N LEU A 133 -22.87 -36.78 -32.78
CA LEU A 133 -23.91 -36.22 -31.92
C LEU A 133 -24.07 -34.71 -32.19
N LEU A 134 -25.30 -34.25 -32.29
CA LEU A 134 -25.65 -32.83 -32.37
C LEU A 134 -26.42 -32.45 -31.12
N ALA A 135 -25.91 -31.53 -30.36
CA ALA A 135 -26.63 -30.86 -29.28
C ALA A 135 -27.09 -29.49 -29.78
N ASN A 136 -28.32 -29.12 -29.53
CA ASN A 136 -28.89 -27.82 -29.87
C ASN A 136 -29.34 -27.13 -28.59
N ARG A 137 -28.91 -25.89 -28.39
CA ARG A 137 -29.40 -25.00 -27.33
C ARG A 137 -30.31 -23.97 -27.97
N ASP A 138 -31.57 -23.96 -27.58
CA ASP A 138 -32.54 -23.00 -28.08
C ASP A 138 -32.35 -21.59 -27.43
N LYS A 139 -33.13 -20.62 -27.90
CA LYS A 139 -33.11 -19.24 -27.37
C LYS A 139 -33.56 -19.13 -25.91
N ALA A 140 -34.33 -20.09 -25.42
CA ALA A 140 -34.76 -20.16 -24.03
C ALA A 140 -33.71 -20.84 -23.11
N GLY A 141 -32.63 -21.42 -23.73
CA GLY A 141 -31.56 -22.11 -23.01
C GLY A 141 -31.80 -23.61 -22.84
N ALA A 142 -32.90 -24.17 -23.36
CA ALA A 142 -33.15 -25.60 -23.30
C ALA A 142 -32.21 -26.36 -24.25
N LEU A 143 -31.65 -27.46 -23.76
CA LEU A 143 -30.72 -28.32 -24.49
C LEU A 143 -31.46 -29.51 -25.07
N SER A 144 -31.31 -29.74 -26.37
CA SER A 144 -31.75 -30.97 -27.04
C SER A 144 -30.56 -31.72 -27.60
N LEU A 145 -30.57 -33.05 -27.51
CA LEU A 145 -29.52 -33.92 -28.03
C LEU A 145 -30.09 -34.82 -29.12
N GLY A 146 -29.47 -34.84 -30.31
CA GLY A 146 -29.83 -35.67 -31.44
C GLY A 146 -28.59 -36.33 -32.05
N LEU A 147 -28.87 -37.38 -32.89
CA LEU A 147 -27.84 -38.00 -33.70
C LEU A 147 -27.77 -37.25 -35.04
N ALA A 148 -26.62 -36.93 -35.54
CA ALA A 148 -26.38 -36.02 -36.68
C ALA A 148 -26.86 -36.53 -38.06
N ALA A 149 -27.49 -37.68 -38.11
CA ALA A 149 -28.06 -38.23 -39.37
C ALA A 149 -29.49 -37.75 -39.68
N ALA A 150 -30.17 -37.08 -38.76
CA ALA A 150 -31.51 -36.54 -39.00
C ALA A 150 -31.40 -35.21 -39.80
N THR A 151 -31.35 -35.31 -41.11
CA THR A 151 -31.58 -34.17 -42.01
C THR A 151 -33.08 -33.93 -42.15
N LYS A 152 -33.47 -32.74 -41.64
CA LYS A 152 -34.77 -32.02 -41.76
C LYS A 152 -35.86 -32.38 -40.76
N ALA A 153 -36.10 -31.43 -39.91
CA ALA A 153 -37.34 -30.69 -39.65
C ALA A 153 -38.66 -31.51 -39.75
N ASP A 154 -38.88 -32.28 -38.73
CA ASP A 154 -40.22 -32.51 -38.17
C ASP A 154 -40.00 -33.11 -36.73
N ALA A 155 -39.23 -32.44 -35.95
CA ALA A 155 -39.14 -32.74 -34.51
C ALA A 155 -40.32 -32.06 -33.81
N THR A 156 -41.48 -32.63 -33.93
CA THR A 156 -42.67 -32.30 -33.11
C THR A 156 -42.68 -33.12 -31.80
N GLU A 157 -41.60 -33.80 -31.45
CA GLU A 157 -41.46 -34.38 -30.12
C GLU A 157 -40.69 -33.38 -29.21
N THR A 158 -41.35 -33.01 -28.14
CA THR A 158 -40.86 -32.06 -27.15
C THR A 158 -39.47 -32.48 -26.63
N PRO A 159 -38.48 -31.56 -26.54
CA PRO A 159 -37.12 -31.87 -26.11
C PRO A 159 -36.99 -32.55 -24.73
N ASP A 160 -37.99 -32.42 -23.88
CA ASP A 160 -38.05 -32.99 -22.53
C ASP A 160 -38.07 -34.52 -22.51
N THR A 161 -38.74 -35.16 -23.49
CA THR A 161 -38.91 -36.63 -23.48
C THR A 161 -37.62 -37.41 -23.69
N ALA A 162 -36.67 -36.90 -24.50
CA ALA A 162 -35.40 -37.60 -24.75
C ALA A 162 -34.43 -37.51 -23.58
N LEU A 163 -34.37 -36.35 -22.91
CA LEU A 163 -33.56 -36.17 -21.72
C LEU A 163 -34.09 -36.93 -20.51
N ASP A 164 -35.41 -37.00 -20.35
CA ASP A 164 -36.08 -37.78 -19.31
C ASP A 164 -35.86 -39.29 -19.51
N ALA A 165 -35.97 -39.79 -20.72
CA ALA A 165 -35.67 -41.19 -21.03
C ALA A 165 -34.19 -41.54 -20.75
N LEU A 166 -33.26 -40.64 -21.10
CA LEU A 166 -31.83 -40.81 -20.78
C LEU A 166 -31.60 -40.81 -19.25
N ALA A 167 -32.26 -39.88 -18.53
CA ALA A 167 -32.20 -39.79 -17.07
C ALA A 167 -32.73 -41.06 -16.41
N GLU A 168 -33.81 -41.66 -16.93
CA GLU A 168 -34.35 -42.91 -16.40
C GLU A 168 -33.40 -44.10 -16.67
N ILE A 169 -32.79 -44.18 -17.86
CA ILE A 169 -31.76 -45.21 -18.16
C ILE A 169 -30.56 -45.05 -17.28
N ILE A 170 -30.05 -43.84 -17.09
CA ILE A 170 -28.93 -43.60 -16.21
C ILE A 170 -29.29 -43.90 -14.75
N SER A 171 -30.48 -43.53 -14.30
CA SER A 171 -30.96 -43.80 -12.96
C SER A 171 -31.04 -45.32 -12.68
N ALA A 172 -31.57 -46.06 -13.59
CA ALA A 172 -31.60 -47.52 -13.51
C ALA A 172 -30.19 -48.13 -13.50
N TRP A 173 -29.29 -47.50 -14.22
CA TRP A 173 -27.89 -47.98 -14.28
C TRP A 173 -27.05 -47.59 -13.07
N LEU A 174 -27.47 -46.67 -12.21
CA LEU A 174 -26.85 -46.32 -10.95
C LEU A 174 -26.98 -47.42 -9.84
N ALA A 175 -28.00 -48.28 -9.97
CA ALA A 175 -28.18 -49.41 -9.08
C ALA A 175 -27.00 -50.41 -9.20
N PRO A 176 -26.72 -51.28 -8.20
CA PRO A 176 -25.71 -52.33 -8.33
C PRO A 176 -25.98 -53.22 -9.52
N PRO A 177 -24.94 -53.63 -10.31
CA PRO A 177 -25.11 -54.47 -11.46
C PRO A 177 -25.70 -55.84 -11.04
N ASN A 178 -26.74 -56.30 -11.74
CA ASN A 178 -27.30 -57.61 -11.60
C ASN A 178 -27.28 -58.35 -12.98
N GLU A 179 -27.65 -59.62 -13.01
CA GLU A 179 -27.65 -60.44 -14.21
C GLU A 179 -29.08 -60.77 -14.67
N GLU A 180 -30.09 -60.06 -14.20
CA GLU A 180 -31.49 -60.33 -14.49
C GLU A 180 -31.89 -59.93 -15.91
N THR A 181 -31.30 -58.82 -16.41
CA THR A 181 -31.52 -58.39 -17.81
C THR A 181 -30.20 -58.15 -18.52
N ALA A 182 -30.18 -58.20 -19.83
CA ALA A 182 -28.98 -57.93 -20.64
C ALA A 182 -28.38 -56.54 -20.37
N LEU A 183 -29.21 -55.52 -20.17
CA LEU A 183 -28.80 -54.13 -19.89
C LEU A 183 -28.35 -53.92 -18.44
N SER A 184 -28.93 -54.62 -17.47
CA SER A 184 -28.57 -54.55 -16.05
C SER A 184 -27.19 -55.16 -15.79
N ALA A 185 -26.73 -56.09 -16.63
CA ALA A 185 -25.42 -56.73 -16.55
C ALA A 185 -24.27 -55.85 -17.05
N ILE A 186 -24.54 -54.77 -17.83
CA ILE A 186 -23.52 -53.90 -18.40
C ILE A 186 -22.78 -53.14 -17.25
N ARG A 187 -21.44 -53.23 -17.27
CA ARG A 187 -20.56 -52.57 -16.30
C ARG A 187 -19.75 -51.44 -16.88
N ARG A 188 -19.66 -51.37 -18.21
CA ARG A 188 -18.87 -50.35 -18.93
C ARG A 188 -19.55 -49.95 -20.23
N ILE A 189 -19.67 -48.62 -20.41
CA ILE A 189 -20.02 -48.05 -21.73
C ILE A 189 -18.86 -47.12 -22.12
N ALA A 190 -18.41 -47.21 -23.36
CA ALA A 190 -17.37 -46.36 -23.89
C ALA A 190 -17.85 -45.74 -25.22
N LEU A 191 -17.72 -44.45 -25.34
CA LEU A 191 -17.82 -43.70 -26.60
C LEU A 191 -16.40 -43.43 -27.07
N LEU A 192 -16.06 -43.86 -28.27
CA LEU A 192 -14.75 -43.72 -28.85
C LEU A 192 -14.86 -42.99 -30.18
N ASP A 193 -13.94 -42.10 -30.47
CA ASP A 193 -13.85 -41.36 -31.72
C ASP A 193 -15.16 -40.67 -32.09
N THR A 194 -15.86 -40.08 -31.09
CA THR A 194 -17.21 -39.51 -31.27
C THR A 194 -17.09 -38.01 -31.56
N ARG A 195 -17.78 -37.54 -32.60
CA ARG A 195 -17.91 -36.11 -32.89
C ARG A 195 -19.12 -35.56 -32.16
N LEU A 196 -18.92 -34.47 -31.43
CA LEU A 196 -19.99 -33.72 -30.78
C LEU A 196 -20.01 -32.30 -31.39
N ALA A 197 -21.15 -31.85 -31.86
CA ALA A 197 -21.36 -30.47 -32.27
C ALA A 197 -22.47 -29.88 -31.39
N LEU A 198 -22.22 -28.74 -30.81
CA LEU A 198 -23.18 -27.94 -30.05
C LEU A 198 -23.55 -26.72 -30.90
N SER A 199 -24.80 -26.66 -31.33
CA SER A 199 -25.38 -25.47 -31.96
C SER A 199 -26.09 -24.64 -30.90
N ASP A 200 -25.74 -23.38 -30.81
CA ASP A 200 -26.41 -22.44 -29.91
C ASP A 200 -27.20 -21.41 -30.73
N GLU A 201 -28.53 -21.52 -30.70
CA GLU A 201 -29.41 -20.62 -31.45
C GLU A 201 -29.41 -19.17 -30.90
N ALA A 202 -29.08 -18.99 -29.63
CA ALA A 202 -29.03 -17.67 -29.04
C ALA A 202 -27.82 -16.88 -29.55
N SER A 203 -26.66 -17.53 -29.71
CA SER A 203 -25.44 -16.92 -30.24
C SER A 203 -25.22 -17.13 -31.73
N GLY A 204 -26.01 -18.04 -32.38
CA GLY A 204 -25.85 -18.43 -33.78
C GLY A 204 -24.57 -19.22 -34.09
N ARG A 205 -23.93 -19.83 -33.10
CA ARG A 205 -22.62 -20.48 -33.21
C ARG A 205 -22.67 -21.97 -33.05
N VAL A 206 -21.71 -22.62 -33.68
CA VAL A 206 -21.49 -24.05 -33.55
C VAL A 206 -20.12 -24.31 -32.95
N VAL A 207 -20.11 -24.97 -31.77
CA VAL A 207 -18.91 -25.44 -31.08
C VAL A 207 -18.79 -26.93 -31.36
N SER A 208 -17.61 -27.39 -31.77
CA SER A 208 -17.37 -28.80 -32.03
C SER A 208 -16.33 -29.38 -31.08
N ALA A 209 -16.56 -30.62 -30.67
CA ALA A 209 -15.62 -31.39 -29.86
C ALA A 209 -15.44 -32.78 -30.44
N ASN A 210 -14.20 -33.26 -30.49
CA ASN A 210 -13.91 -34.65 -30.84
C ASN A 210 -13.59 -35.41 -29.55
N LEU A 211 -14.52 -36.26 -29.12
CA LEU A 211 -14.31 -37.15 -27.97
C LEU A 211 -13.42 -38.30 -28.42
N THR A 212 -12.17 -38.29 -28.03
CA THR A 212 -11.28 -39.44 -28.27
C THR A 212 -11.74 -40.64 -27.48
N SER A 213 -12.16 -40.45 -26.28
CA SER A 213 -12.77 -41.47 -25.42
C SER A 213 -13.62 -40.86 -24.33
N LEU A 214 -14.78 -41.47 -24.07
CA LEU A 214 -15.60 -41.22 -22.89
C LEU A 214 -16.05 -42.56 -22.32
N VAL A 215 -15.60 -42.89 -21.13
CA VAL A 215 -15.83 -44.18 -20.49
C VAL A 215 -16.67 -43.96 -19.23
N LEU A 216 -17.81 -44.63 -19.20
CA LEU A 216 -18.67 -44.75 -18.03
C LEU A 216 -18.49 -46.15 -17.45
N GLN A 217 -18.10 -46.24 -16.20
CA GLN A 217 -17.87 -47.48 -15.50
C GLN A 217 -18.76 -47.58 -14.27
N ARG A 218 -19.53 -48.66 -14.19
CA ARG A 218 -20.41 -48.95 -13.07
C ARG A 218 -19.63 -49.60 -11.93
N ARG A 219 -19.78 -49.09 -10.71
CA ARG A 219 -19.15 -49.65 -9.53
C ARG A 219 -19.90 -50.89 -9.03
N ALA A 220 -19.17 -51.84 -8.45
CA ALA A 220 -19.79 -53.09 -7.92
C ALA A 220 -20.81 -52.78 -6.81
N ALA A 221 -20.62 -51.72 -6.04
CA ALA A 221 -21.53 -51.27 -4.97
C ALA A 221 -22.66 -50.33 -5.47
N GLY A 222 -22.76 -50.08 -6.78
CA GLY A 222 -23.62 -49.07 -7.40
C GLY A 222 -22.92 -47.73 -7.57
N GLY A 223 -23.49 -46.87 -8.42
CA GLY A 223 -22.87 -45.61 -8.84
C GLY A 223 -22.00 -45.76 -10.09
N LEU A 224 -21.63 -44.61 -10.68
CA LEU A 224 -20.89 -44.54 -11.95
C LEU A 224 -19.60 -43.75 -11.76
N GLU A 225 -18.56 -44.17 -12.45
CA GLU A 225 -17.35 -43.39 -12.70
C GLU A 225 -17.33 -42.97 -14.17
N LEU A 226 -16.96 -41.71 -14.38
CA LEU A 226 -16.83 -41.11 -15.72
C LEU A 226 -15.35 -40.73 -15.91
N ALA A 227 -14.77 -41.12 -17.04
CA ALA A 227 -13.46 -40.68 -17.48
C ALA A 227 -13.47 -40.43 -18.98
N GLY A 228 -13.00 -39.28 -19.42
CA GLY A 228 -13.01 -38.93 -20.84
C GLY A 228 -11.87 -38.02 -21.25
N ARG A 229 -11.59 -38.04 -22.56
CA ARG A 229 -10.68 -37.11 -23.21
C ARG A 229 -11.34 -36.60 -24.47
N ALA A 230 -11.24 -35.30 -24.66
CA ALA A 230 -11.81 -34.64 -25.83
C ALA A 230 -10.83 -33.60 -26.38
N MET A 231 -11.01 -33.27 -27.65
CA MET A 231 -10.40 -32.12 -28.29
C MET A 231 -11.52 -31.15 -28.64
N LEU A 232 -11.60 -30.03 -27.90
CA LEU A 232 -12.57 -28.96 -28.11
C LEU A 232 -12.03 -28.01 -29.19
N ALA A 233 -12.79 -27.73 -30.21
CA ALA A 233 -12.49 -26.71 -31.20
C ALA A 233 -13.35 -25.47 -30.91
N LEU A 234 -12.74 -24.38 -30.51
CA LEU A 234 -13.41 -23.14 -30.19
C LEU A 234 -12.53 -21.95 -30.60
N ALA A 235 -13.07 -21.02 -31.40
CA ALA A 235 -12.39 -19.80 -31.83
C ALA A 235 -10.94 -20.04 -32.33
N ASP A 236 -10.74 -20.88 -33.31
CA ASP A 236 -9.45 -21.24 -33.92
C ASP A 236 -8.44 -21.96 -32.99
N GLN A 237 -8.85 -22.35 -31.79
CA GLN A 237 -8.06 -23.17 -30.90
C GLN A 237 -8.54 -24.61 -30.86
N ARG A 238 -7.57 -25.53 -30.71
CA ARG A 238 -7.82 -26.94 -30.37
C ARG A 238 -7.38 -27.19 -28.96
N ILE A 239 -8.31 -27.31 -28.04
CA ILE A 239 -8.10 -27.37 -26.61
C ILE A 239 -8.25 -28.81 -26.14
N PRO A 240 -7.18 -29.48 -25.64
CA PRO A 240 -7.33 -30.79 -25.02
C PRO A 240 -8.09 -30.65 -23.70
N VAL A 241 -9.14 -31.46 -23.55
CA VAL A 241 -10.00 -31.48 -22.38
C VAL A 241 -10.00 -32.88 -21.79
N GLU A 242 -9.78 -32.95 -20.47
CA GLU A 242 -9.96 -34.15 -19.67
C GLU A 242 -11.24 -34.01 -18.83
N ILE A 243 -12.07 -35.05 -18.86
CA ILE A 243 -13.32 -35.11 -18.12
C ILE A 243 -13.20 -36.26 -17.12
N ALA A 244 -13.55 -36.04 -15.87
CA ALA A 244 -13.65 -37.09 -14.88
C ALA A 244 -14.87 -36.81 -13.99
N GLY A 245 -15.44 -37.85 -13.42
CA GLY A 245 -16.55 -37.67 -12.50
C GLY A 245 -16.96 -38.96 -11.83
N ASN A 246 -17.78 -38.80 -10.80
CA ASN A 246 -18.43 -39.91 -10.12
C ASN A 246 -19.86 -39.50 -9.80
N LEU A 247 -20.80 -40.42 -10.05
CA LEU A 247 -22.17 -40.35 -9.56
C LEU A 247 -22.34 -41.41 -8.49
N GLU A 248 -23.01 -41.09 -7.42
CA GLU A 248 -23.40 -42.04 -6.38
C GLU A 248 -24.57 -42.87 -6.84
N ARG A 249 -25.28 -43.54 -5.93
CA ARG A 249 -26.42 -44.39 -6.24
C ARG A 249 -27.70 -43.63 -6.65
N ALA A 250 -27.65 -42.31 -6.63
CA ALA A 250 -28.75 -41.46 -6.99
C ALA A 250 -28.36 -40.54 -8.16
N LEU A 251 -29.29 -40.25 -9.03
CA LEU A 251 -29.08 -39.30 -10.12
C LEU A 251 -28.78 -37.90 -9.53
N TRP A 252 -27.87 -37.19 -10.18
CA TRP A 252 -27.42 -35.85 -9.76
C TRP A 252 -26.85 -35.80 -8.34
N ARG A 253 -26.22 -36.87 -7.86
CA ARG A 253 -25.47 -36.89 -6.63
C ARG A 253 -24.03 -37.35 -6.90
N GLY A 254 -23.06 -36.47 -6.73
CA GLY A 254 -21.68 -36.77 -7.08
C GLY A 254 -20.89 -35.56 -7.46
N GLU A 255 -19.79 -35.79 -8.15
CA GLU A 255 -18.86 -34.75 -8.58
C GLU A 255 -18.46 -35.00 -10.04
N ALA A 256 -18.33 -33.92 -10.81
CA ALA A 256 -17.77 -33.92 -12.15
C ALA A 256 -16.65 -32.88 -12.24
N SER A 257 -15.58 -33.22 -12.93
CA SER A 257 -14.47 -32.31 -13.18
C SER A 257 -14.12 -32.23 -14.65
N LEU A 258 -13.76 -31.05 -15.10
CA LEU A 258 -13.29 -30.76 -16.45
C LEU A 258 -11.96 -29.99 -16.32
N THR A 259 -10.92 -30.52 -16.93
CA THR A 259 -9.61 -29.86 -17.02
C THR A 259 -9.27 -29.57 -18.47
N ALA A 260 -9.05 -28.32 -18.80
CA ALA A 260 -8.66 -27.85 -20.13
C ALA A 260 -7.26 -27.20 -20.05
N ARG A 261 -6.36 -27.58 -20.95
CA ARG A 261 -4.98 -27.10 -20.99
C ARG A 261 -4.66 -26.36 -22.27
N GLY A 262 -3.66 -25.46 -22.22
CA GLY A 262 -3.22 -24.72 -23.40
C GLY A 262 -4.25 -23.71 -23.93
N ILE A 263 -5.14 -23.25 -23.05
CA ILE A 263 -6.14 -22.23 -23.38
C ILE A 263 -5.44 -20.89 -23.54
N ARG A 264 -5.77 -20.15 -24.58
CA ARG A 264 -5.41 -18.75 -24.76
C ARG A 264 -6.66 -17.87 -24.57
N PRO A 265 -6.87 -17.28 -23.38
CA PRO A 265 -8.08 -16.54 -23.06
C PRO A 265 -8.38 -15.39 -24.03
N ALA A 266 -7.36 -14.65 -24.44
CA ALA A 266 -7.50 -13.55 -25.40
C ALA A 266 -8.03 -14.00 -26.78
N VAL A 267 -7.76 -15.24 -27.22
CA VAL A 267 -8.34 -15.81 -28.45
C VAL A 267 -9.78 -16.23 -28.20
N LEU A 268 -10.08 -16.81 -27.03
CA LEU A 268 -11.45 -17.22 -26.67
C LEU A 268 -12.40 -16.02 -26.54
N ALA A 269 -11.90 -14.87 -26.18
CA ALA A 269 -12.68 -13.61 -26.13
C ALA A 269 -13.42 -13.29 -27.42
N ARG A 270 -12.93 -13.82 -28.56
CA ARG A 270 -13.56 -13.65 -29.87
C ARG A 270 -14.75 -14.58 -30.09
N ALA A 271 -14.92 -15.59 -29.24
CA ALA A 271 -15.97 -16.60 -29.41
C ALA A 271 -17.35 -16.09 -29.01
N SER A 272 -17.48 -15.24 -28.00
CA SER A 272 -18.75 -14.64 -27.58
C SER A 272 -18.58 -13.31 -26.86
N ALA A 273 -19.66 -12.53 -26.76
CA ALA A 273 -19.64 -11.25 -26.02
C ALA A 273 -19.41 -11.46 -24.53
N GLU A 274 -19.92 -12.55 -23.95
CA GLU A 274 -19.73 -12.92 -22.55
C GLU A 274 -18.27 -13.25 -22.22
N LEU A 275 -17.51 -13.72 -23.22
CA LEU A 275 -16.09 -14.03 -23.09
C LEU A 275 -15.18 -12.83 -23.41
N ALA A 276 -15.74 -11.69 -23.85
CA ALA A 276 -14.97 -10.50 -24.19
C ALA A 276 -14.00 -10.04 -23.08
N PRO A 277 -14.32 -10.12 -21.76
CA PRO A 277 -13.38 -9.77 -20.69
C PRO A 277 -12.10 -10.62 -20.67
N LEU A 278 -12.12 -11.81 -21.27
CA LEU A 278 -10.93 -12.67 -21.38
C LEU A 278 -9.86 -12.09 -22.31
N ALA A 279 -10.20 -11.10 -23.14
CA ALA A 279 -9.24 -10.38 -23.98
C ALA A 279 -8.15 -9.68 -23.15
N ALA A 280 -8.46 -9.36 -21.90
CA ALA A 280 -7.50 -8.77 -20.97
C ALA A 280 -6.34 -9.70 -20.59
N LEU A 281 -6.47 -11.02 -20.76
CA LEU A 281 -5.50 -12.00 -20.31
C LEU A 281 -4.81 -12.68 -21.52
N GLU A 282 -3.62 -12.20 -21.85
CA GLU A 282 -2.77 -12.78 -22.87
C GLU A 282 -1.72 -13.70 -22.23
N ALA A 283 -2.07 -14.97 -22.08
CA ALA A 283 -1.22 -16.01 -21.52
C ALA A 283 -1.75 -17.37 -21.93
N GLU A 284 -0.91 -18.39 -21.81
CA GLU A 284 -1.36 -19.78 -21.85
C GLU A 284 -1.91 -20.18 -20.48
N ALA A 285 -3.11 -20.74 -20.44
CA ALA A 285 -3.82 -21.06 -19.22
C ALA A 285 -4.25 -22.54 -19.16
N GLU A 286 -4.28 -23.06 -17.94
CA GLU A 286 -4.97 -24.30 -17.55
C GLU A 286 -6.16 -23.92 -16.69
N ILE A 287 -7.34 -24.44 -17.04
CA ILE A 287 -8.57 -24.27 -16.27
C ILE A 287 -9.05 -25.64 -15.81
N THR A 288 -9.33 -25.76 -14.52
CA THR A 288 -10.02 -26.91 -13.93
C THR A 288 -11.32 -26.42 -13.32
N LEU A 289 -12.43 -27.00 -13.75
CA LEU A 289 -13.77 -26.80 -13.20
C LEU A 289 -14.20 -28.08 -12.47
N ILE A 290 -14.73 -27.95 -11.27
CA ILE A 290 -15.26 -29.07 -10.48
C ILE A 290 -16.69 -28.68 -10.07
N ALA A 291 -17.65 -29.47 -10.50
CA ALA A 291 -19.06 -29.30 -10.19
C ALA A 291 -19.51 -30.39 -9.22
N ARG A 292 -20.12 -30.03 -8.12
CA ARG A 292 -20.71 -30.93 -7.15
C ARG A 292 -22.23 -30.84 -7.26
N PHE A 293 -22.87 -31.97 -7.23
CA PHE A 293 -24.33 -32.15 -7.33
C PHE A 293 -24.86 -32.80 -6.08
N ALA A 294 -25.89 -32.25 -5.48
CA ALA A 294 -26.52 -32.72 -4.24
C ALA A 294 -27.90 -33.31 -4.45
N GLY A 295 -28.31 -33.60 -5.69
CA GLY A 295 -29.61 -34.25 -6.02
C GLY A 295 -30.43 -33.46 -7.04
N ALA A 296 -29.88 -32.40 -7.61
CA ALA A 296 -30.49 -31.63 -8.70
C ALA A 296 -29.55 -31.57 -9.93
N PRO A 297 -30.07 -31.33 -11.15
CA PRO A 297 -29.23 -31.19 -12.35
C PRO A 297 -28.31 -29.95 -12.30
N GLN A 298 -28.66 -28.94 -11.51
CA GLN A 298 -27.79 -27.79 -11.26
C GLN A 298 -26.80 -28.09 -10.13
N PRO A 299 -25.52 -27.80 -10.30
CA PRO A 299 -24.55 -27.99 -9.22
C PRO A 299 -24.84 -27.06 -8.06
N ASP A 300 -24.76 -27.60 -6.83
CA ASP A 300 -24.84 -26.83 -5.60
C ASP A 300 -23.53 -26.08 -5.28
N LEU A 301 -22.42 -26.56 -5.86
CA LEU A 301 -21.12 -25.94 -5.76
C LEU A 301 -20.35 -26.10 -7.05
N LEU A 302 -19.87 -24.99 -7.58
CA LEU A 302 -18.94 -24.96 -8.70
C LEU A 302 -17.60 -24.39 -8.22
N MET A 303 -16.53 -25.17 -8.34
CA MET A 303 -15.17 -24.73 -8.02
C MET A 303 -14.40 -24.54 -9.33
N GLY A 304 -13.72 -23.40 -9.45
CA GLY A 304 -12.87 -23.06 -10.57
C GLY A 304 -11.44 -22.83 -10.13
N ARG A 305 -10.50 -23.41 -10.85
CA ARG A 305 -9.08 -23.14 -10.71
C ARG A 305 -8.50 -22.72 -12.04
N LEU A 306 -7.84 -21.55 -12.05
CA LEU A 306 -7.08 -21.05 -13.18
C LEU A 306 -5.60 -21.01 -12.81
N ARG A 307 -4.75 -21.50 -13.70
CA ARG A 307 -3.30 -21.36 -13.64
C ARG A 307 -2.78 -20.86 -14.97
N THR A 308 -1.91 -19.87 -14.96
CA THR A 308 -1.28 -19.36 -16.17
C THR A 308 0.24 -19.51 -16.11
N GLY A 309 0.87 -19.58 -17.25
CA GLY A 309 2.27 -19.25 -17.40
C GLY A 309 2.51 -17.75 -17.45
N ALA A 310 3.70 -17.35 -17.90
CA ALA A 310 4.03 -15.94 -18.12
C ALA A 310 3.16 -15.34 -19.22
N GLY A 311 2.85 -14.06 -19.08
CA GLY A 311 1.96 -13.35 -20.00
C GLY A 311 1.84 -11.87 -19.73
N MET A 312 0.78 -11.28 -20.31
CA MET A 312 0.45 -9.88 -20.22
C MET A 312 -1.01 -9.72 -19.77
N LEU A 313 -1.24 -8.84 -18.80
CA LEU A 313 -2.58 -8.42 -18.39
C LEU A 313 -2.84 -7.02 -18.96
N HIS A 314 -3.79 -6.94 -19.89
CA HIS A 314 -4.23 -5.67 -20.48
C HIS A 314 -5.32 -5.05 -19.60
N LEU A 315 -5.09 -3.83 -19.14
CA LEU A 315 -6.10 -3.09 -18.36
C LEU A 315 -7.14 -2.46 -19.26
N PRO A 316 -8.42 -2.37 -18.84
CA PRO A 316 -9.47 -1.76 -19.63
C PRO A 316 -9.20 -0.28 -19.92
N ASN A 317 -9.84 0.28 -20.96
CA ASN A 317 -9.77 1.68 -21.36
C ASN A 317 -8.34 2.19 -21.66
N ASN A 318 -7.49 1.39 -22.29
CA ASN A 318 -6.09 1.68 -22.55
C ASN A 318 -5.28 1.96 -21.26
N GLY A 319 -5.68 1.36 -20.16
CA GLY A 319 -5.07 1.54 -18.85
C GLY A 319 -3.63 1.04 -18.71
N GLY A 320 -3.06 0.45 -19.78
CA GLY A 320 -1.71 -0.09 -19.82
C GLY A 320 -1.66 -1.61 -19.68
N GLU A 321 -0.46 -2.11 -19.64
CA GLU A 321 -0.13 -3.54 -19.64
C GLU A 321 0.69 -3.90 -18.41
N ILE A 322 0.37 -5.03 -17.79
CA ILE A 322 1.09 -5.55 -16.63
C ILE A 322 1.71 -6.90 -17.01
N PRO A 323 3.02 -6.95 -17.20
CA PRO A 323 3.70 -8.22 -17.43
C PRO A 323 3.73 -9.06 -16.15
N PHE A 324 3.40 -10.34 -16.27
CA PHE A 324 3.40 -11.26 -15.14
C PHE A 324 4.11 -12.59 -15.48
N ALA A 325 4.62 -13.25 -14.45
CA ALA A 325 5.23 -14.57 -14.55
C ALA A 325 4.22 -15.70 -14.36
N ALA A 326 3.21 -15.49 -13.49
CA ALA A 326 2.15 -16.46 -13.25
C ALA A 326 0.95 -15.80 -12.56
N ILE A 327 -0.25 -16.34 -12.84
CA ILE A 327 -1.48 -16.08 -12.08
C ILE A 327 -2.04 -17.44 -11.62
N LEU A 328 -2.44 -17.52 -10.38
CA LEU A 328 -3.17 -18.63 -9.81
C LEU A 328 -4.46 -18.09 -9.16
N LEU A 329 -5.60 -18.62 -9.58
CA LEU A 329 -6.90 -18.25 -9.05
C LEU A 329 -7.64 -19.53 -8.66
N ASP A 330 -8.09 -19.60 -7.41
CA ASP A 330 -9.06 -20.58 -6.91
C ASP A 330 -10.33 -19.81 -6.52
N ALA A 331 -11.46 -20.19 -7.09
CA ALA A 331 -12.76 -19.56 -6.85
C ALA A 331 -13.87 -20.60 -6.70
N THR A 332 -14.90 -20.24 -5.96
CA THR A 332 -16.10 -21.06 -5.77
C THR A 332 -17.36 -20.24 -6.09
N LEU A 333 -18.35 -20.88 -6.66
CA LEU A 333 -19.69 -20.33 -6.85
C LEU A 333 -20.68 -21.23 -6.13
N ALA A 334 -21.42 -20.68 -5.20
CA ALA A 334 -22.49 -21.34 -4.47
C ALA A 334 -23.58 -20.32 -4.15
N GLU A 335 -24.85 -20.66 -4.36
CA GLU A 335 -26.01 -19.84 -3.99
C GLU A 335 -25.87 -18.35 -4.41
N ASP A 336 -25.46 -18.08 -5.65
CA ASP A 336 -25.23 -16.75 -6.22
C ASP A 336 -24.10 -15.93 -5.57
N VAL A 337 -23.25 -16.59 -4.76
CA VAL A 337 -22.05 -15.98 -4.19
C VAL A 337 -20.83 -16.54 -4.89
N VAL A 338 -20.08 -15.65 -5.54
CA VAL A 338 -18.75 -15.95 -6.07
C VAL A 338 -17.74 -15.66 -4.96
N ARG A 339 -16.99 -16.67 -4.52
CA ARG A 339 -15.92 -16.48 -3.55
C ARG A 339 -14.58 -16.79 -4.21
N VAL A 340 -13.67 -15.84 -4.18
CA VAL A 340 -12.27 -16.01 -4.54
C VAL A 340 -11.52 -16.43 -3.28
N GLU A 341 -11.22 -17.72 -3.18
CA GLU A 341 -10.48 -18.27 -2.02
C GLU A 341 -9.03 -17.82 -2.05
N ARG A 342 -8.47 -17.73 -3.25
CA ARG A 342 -7.10 -17.33 -3.46
C ARG A 342 -6.88 -16.79 -4.86
N LEU A 343 -6.36 -15.58 -4.93
CA LEU A 343 -5.69 -15.05 -6.12
C LEU A 343 -4.23 -14.81 -5.75
N ALA A 344 -3.29 -15.45 -6.44
CA ALA A 344 -1.87 -15.16 -6.34
C ALA A 344 -1.39 -14.61 -7.69
N PHE A 345 -0.88 -13.40 -7.67
CA PHE A 345 -0.34 -12.71 -8.82
C PHE A 345 1.18 -12.58 -8.64
N SER A 346 1.93 -13.11 -9.59
CA SER A 346 3.38 -13.04 -9.62
C SER A 346 3.80 -12.10 -10.76
N PRO A 347 4.13 -10.84 -10.49
CA PRO A 347 4.58 -9.93 -11.53
C PRO A 347 5.93 -10.35 -12.09
N GLN A 348 6.29 -9.89 -13.29
CA GLN A 348 7.64 -10.07 -13.81
C GLN A 348 8.64 -9.23 -13.00
N PRO A 349 9.86 -9.75 -12.77
CA PRO A 349 10.90 -8.99 -12.08
C PRO A 349 11.21 -7.67 -12.79
N SER A 350 11.51 -6.64 -12.01
CA SER A 350 12.03 -5.37 -12.52
C SER A 350 13.39 -5.60 -13.20
N GLN A 351 13.62 -4.93 -14.32
CA GLN A 351 14.90 -4.99 -15.06
C GLN A 351 15.92 -3.98 -14.51
N ARG A 352 15.59 -3.23 -13.45
CA ARG A 352 16.50 -2.28 -12.82
C ARG A 352 17.71 -3.01 -12.25
N THR A 353 18.93 -2.50 -12.50
CA THR A 353 20.16 -3.05 -11.91
C THR A 353 20.07 -3.00 -10.38
N GLY A 354 20.25 -4.17 -9.74
CA GLY A 354 20.12 -4.32 -8.29
C GLY A 354 18.68 -4.36 -7.78
N ALA A 355 17.67 -4.59 -8.66
CA ALA A 355 16.30 -4.77 -8.26
C ALA A 355 16.13 -5.92 -7.26
N ALA A 356 15.24 -5.74 -6.30
CA ALA A 356 14.84 -6.81 -5.38
C ALA A 356 14.00 -7.88 -6.11
N PRO A 357 13.83 -9.07 -5.53
CA PRO A 357 12.86 -10.03 -6.02
C PRO A 357 11.45 -9.40 -6.14
N PRO A 358 10.63 -9.85 -7.10
CA PRO A 358 9.30 -9.28 -7.31
C PRO A 358 8.43 -9.44 -6.06
N PRO A 359 7.49 -8.52 -5.84
CA PRO A 359 6.62 -8.57 -4.67
C PRO A 359 5.68 -9.76 -4.73
N VAL A 360 5.31 -10.26 -3.55
CA VAL A 360 4.27 -11.28 -3.41
C VAL A 360 2.92 -10.61 -3.26
N ILE A 361 2.05 -10.78 -4.26
CA ILE A 361 0.70 -10.20 -4.29
C ILE A 361 -0.32 -11.32 -4.15
N ARG A 362 -1.22 -11.20 -3.18
CA ARG A 362 -2.33 -12.13 -2.96
C ARG A 362 -3.61 -11.36 -2.71
N ALA A 363 -4.71 -11.95 -3.19
CA ALA A 363 -6.03 -11.45 -2.88
C ALA A 363 -6.99 -12.60 -2.60
N SER A 364 -8.02 -12.33 -1.84
CA SER A 364 -9.19 -13.16 -1.62
C SER A 364 -10.40 -12.25 -1.46
N GLY A 365 -11.61 -12.82 -1.59
CA GLY A 365 -12.80 -11.99 -1.45
C GLY A 365 -14.06 -12.70 -1.88
N GLU A 366 -15.17 -12.00 -1.79
CA GLU A 366 -16.47 -12.50 -2.23
C GLU A 366 -17.24 -11.42 -2.98
N ALA A 367 -18.10 -11.87 -3.89
CA ALA A 367 -18.98 -11.03 -4.66
C ALA A 367 -20.38 -11.65 -4.66
N ARG A 368 -21.41 -10.83 -4.44
CA ARG A 368 -22.82 -11.22 -4.47
C ARG A 368 -23.59 -10.28 -5.37
N LEU A 369 -24.40 -10.85 -6.24
CA LEU A 369 -25.28 -10.07 -7.09
C LEU A 369 -26.57 -9.76 -6.32
N GLN A 370 -26.86 -8.47 -6.07
CA GLN A 370 -28.08 -7.99 -5.44
C GLN A 370 -28.62 -6.78 -6.21
N ASP A 371 -29.90 -6.82 -6.56
CA ASP A 371 -30.60 -5.71 -7.26
C ASP A 371 -29.85 -5.22 -8.54
N GLY A 372 -29.26 -6.14 -9.30
CA GLY A 372 -28.51 -5.82 -10.51
C GLY A 372 -27.12 -5.16 -10.25
N MET A 373 -26.65 -5.17 -9.00
CA MET A 373 -25.35 -4.67 -8.60
C MET A 373 -24.53 -5.76 -7.92
N TRP A 374 -23.27 -5.89 -8.32
CA TRP A 374 -22.30 -6.70 -7.60
C TRP A 374 -21.84 -5.96 -6.34
N GLN A 375 -22.12 -6.52 -5.19
CA GLN A 375 -21.51 -6.10 -3.91
C GLN A 375 -20.29 -6.99 -3.67
N THR A 376 -19.12 -6.37 -3.60
CA THR A 376 -17.88 -7.14 -3.45
C THR A 376 -17.14 -6.73 -2.17
N THR A 377 -16.46 -7.69 -1.58
CA THR A 377 -15.45 -7.46 -0.54
C THR A 377 -14.18 -8.18 -0.95
N ALA A 378 -13.06 -7.47 -0.92
CA ALA A 378 -11.76 -8.03 -1.28
C ALA A 378 -10.72 -7.74 -0.20
N GLU A 379 -9.90 -8.71 0.10
CA GLU A 379 -8.70 -8.59 0.92
C GLU A 379 -7.48 -8.70 0.01
N LEU A 380 -6.62 -7.69 0.04
CA LEU A 380 -5.38 -7.64 -0.74
C LEU A 380 -4.19 -7.64 0.22
N SER A 381 -3.20 -8.47 -0.04
CA SER A 381 -1.93 -8.47 0.65
C SER A 381 -0.77 -8.31 -0.33
N LEU A 382 0.19 -7.48 0.05
CA LEU A 382 1.40 -7.18 -0.70
C LEU A 382 2.60 -7.30 0.23
N ARG A 383 3.64 -8.02 -0.18
CA ARG A 383 4.85 -8.22 0.62
C ARG A 383 6.11 -8.02 -0.20
N SER A 384 7.14 -7.47 0.45
CA SER A 384 8.50 -7.37 -0.11
C SER A 384 8.58 -6.55 -1.40
N LEU A 385 7.94 -5.36 -1.43
CA LEU A 385 8.08 -4.43 -2.55
C LEU A 385 9.23 -3.45 -2.27
N ASP A 386 10.25 -3.46 -3.13
CA ASP A 386 11.21 -2.37 -3.20
C ASP A 386 10.52 -1.11 -3.72
N ILE A 387 10.53 -0.04 -2.94
CA ILE A 387 9.85 1.21 -3.28
C ILE A 387 10.42 1.82 -4.57
N ALA A 388 11.71 1.62 -4.85
CA ALA A 388 12.31 2.08 -6.10
C ALA A 388 11.77 1.36 -7.35
N ASP A 389 11.18 0.17 -7.20
CA ASP A 389 10.54 -0.59 -8.26
C ASP A 389 9.02 -0.34 -8.35
N LEU A 390 8.45 0.49 -7.47
CA LEU A 390 7.02 0.82 -7.46
C LEU A 390 6.47 1.24 -8.84
N PRO A 391 7.16 2.10 -9.63
CA PRO A 391 6.67 2.51 -10.93
C PRO A 391 6.53 1.36 -11.94
N HIS A 392 7.31 0.27 -11.77
CA HIS A 392 7.25 -0.93 -12.61
C HIS A 392 6.01 -1.78 -12.30
N TYR A 393 5.65 -1.90 -11.01
CA TYR A 393 4.56 -2.78 -10.59
C TYR A 393 3.19 -2.09 -10.50
N TRP A 394 3.15 -0.76 -10.52
CA TRP A 394 1.93 0.03 -10.43
C TRP A 394 1.62 0.75 -11.74
N PRO A 395 0.61 0.32 -12.49
CA PRO A 395 0.26 0.94 -13.76
C PRO A 395 -0.16 2.40 -13.63
N PRO A 396 0.16 3.26 -14.61
CA PRO A 396 -0.17 4.69 -14.56
C PRO A 396 -1.67 4.99 -14.48
N SER A 397 -2.51 4.10 -15.00
CA SER A 397 -3.98 4.25 -15.01
C SER A 397 -4.65 3.97 -13.66
N VAL A 398 -3.96 3.25 -12.78
CA VAL A 398 -4.52 2.88 -11.46
C VAL A 398 -4.15 3.95 -10.46
N ALA A 399 -5.14 4.70 -9.96
CA ALA A 399 -4.97 5.80 -9.02
C ALA A 399 -3.79 6.73 -9.41
N PRO A 400 -3.87 7.46 -10.53
CA PRO A 400 -2.73 8.16 -11.13
C PRO A 400 -2.11 9.21 -10.19
N LYS A 401 -2.91 10.00 -9.48
CA LYS A 401 -2.42 11.04 -8.56
C LYS A 401 -1.56 10.48 -7.41
N PRO A 402 -2.03 9.51 -6.59
CA PRO A 402 -1.20 8.90 -5.56
C PRO A 402 0.04 8.21 -6.12
N ARG A 403 -0.10 7.50 -7.25
CA ARG A 403 1.03 6.84 -7.90
C ARG A 403 2.14 7.80 -8.30
N GLU A 404 1.79 8.92 -8.99
CA GLU A 404 2.73 9.94 -9.42
C GLU A 404 3.48 10.51 -8.21
N TRP A 405 2.74 10.89 -7.16
CA TRP A 405 3.36 11.45 -5.96
C TRP A 405 4.30 10.46 -5.26
N LEU A 406 3.88 9.21 -5.07
CA LEU A 406 4.69 8.18 -4.42
C LEU A 406 5.95 7.86 -5.24
N ALA A 407 5.82 7.71 -6.57
CA ALA A 407 6.92 7.41 -7.46
C ALA A 407 7.96 8.55 -7.52
N GLU A 408 7.51 9.79 -7.42
CA GLU A 408 8.40 10.95 -7.42
C GLU A 408 9.07 11.18 -6.07
N ASN A 409 8.36 10.98 -4.96
CA ASN A 409 8.81 11.41 -3.65
C ASN A 409 9.35 10.29 -2.74
N LEU A 410 9.04 9.02 -3.03
CA LEU A 410 9.62 7.88 -2.35
C LEU A 410 10.60 7.17 -3.29
N THR A 411 11.90 7.26 -3.03
CA THR A 411 12.92 6.79 -3.98
C THR A 411 13.70 5.57 -3.52
N ALA A 412 13.60 5.20 -2.27
CA ALA A 412 14.22 4.00 -1.70
C ALA A 412 13.43 3.51 -0.50
N GLY A 413 13.66 2.27 -0.12
CA GLY A 413 13.05 1.60 1.03
C GLY A 413 12.36 0.30 0.63
N MET A 414 11.94 -0.46 1.62
CA MET A 414 11.26 -1.73 1.44
C MET A 414 9.89 -1.70 2.10
N LEU A 415 8.81 -1.82 1.33
CA LEU A 415 7.51 -2.16 1.87
C LEU A 415 7.55 -3.63 2.31
N ARG A 416 7.54 -3.87 3.60
CA ARG A 416 7.60 -5.21 4.19
C ARG A 416 6.28 -5.93 4.05
N GLU A 417 5.20 -5.21 4.36
CA GLU A 417 3.86 -5.75 4.38
C GLU A 417 2.84 -4.65 4.13
N GLY A 418 1.84 -4.95 3.30
CA GLY A 418 0.65 -4.15 3.12
C GLY A 418 -0.57 -5.05 3.06
N ASN A 419 -1.63 -4.71 3.79
CA ASN A 419 -2.89 -5.43 3.81
C ASN A 419 -4.03 -4.43 3.70
N TRP A 420 -4.94 -4.67 2.75
CA TRP A 420 -6.10 -3.81 2.50
C TRP A 420 -7.36 -4.64 2.43
N ARG A 421 -8.44 -4.10 2.96
CA ARG A 421 -9.82 -4.57 2.76
C ARG A 421 -10.60 -3.50 2.02
N ILE A 422 -11.18 -3.88 0.90
CA ILE A 422 -11.88 -3.00 -0.02
C ILE A 422 -13.29 -3.55 -0.22
N ALA A 423 -14.31 -2.74 -0.03
CA ALA A 423 -15.67 -3.06 -0.43
C ALA A 423 -16.07 -2.17 -1.61
N THR A 424 -16.70 -2.78 -2.63
CA THR A 424 -17.18 -2.04 -3.80
C THR A 424 -18.60 -2.42 -4.16
N ARG A 425 -19.24 -1.53 -4.90
CA ARG A 425 -20.52 -1.76 -5.57
C ARG A 425 -20.32 -1.52 -7.06
N ILE A 426 -20.58 -2.52 -7.89
CA ILE A 426 -20.29 -2.50 -9.33
C ILE A 426 -21.55 -2.89 -10.08
N GLY A 427 -21.93 -2.17 -11.13
CA GLY A 427 -23.06 -2.54 -12.00
C GLY A 427 -22.86 -3.91 -12.63
N ALA A 428 -23.93 -4.66 -12.87
CA ALA A 428 -23.85 -6.01 -13.45
C ALA A 428 -23.18 -6.02 -14.85
N ASP A 429 -23.24 -4.90 -15.56
CA ASP A 429 -22.59 -4.66 -16.84
C ASP A 429 -21.13 -4.18 -16.74
N GLY A 430 -20.59 -4.10 -15.53
CA GLY A 430 -19.27 -3.55 -15.26
C GLY A 430 -19.18 -2.02 -15.26
N SER A 431 -20.30 -1.32 -15.45
CA SER A 431 -20.39 0.14 -15.33
C SER A 431 -20.46 0.58 -13.86
N ALA A 432 -20.19 1.84 -13.59
CA ALA A 432 -20.40 2.50 -12.29
C ALA A 432 -19.79 1.73 -11.08
N ALA A 433 -18.47 1.61 -11.05
CA ALA A 433 -17.77 1.06 -9.89
C ALA A 433 -17.61 2.14 -8.80
N GLU A 434 -18.13 1.88 -7.60
CA GLU A 434 -18.01 2.72 -6.43
C GLU A 434 -17.28 1.97 -5.30
N ILE A 435 -16.28 2.61 -4.68
CA ILE A 435 -15.66 2.08 -3.46
C ILE A 435 -16.50 2.54 -2.28
N THR A 436 -17.13 1.61 -1.57
CA THR A 436 -18.01 1.88 -0.43
C THR A 436 -17.28 1.83 0.90
N ALA A 437 -16.18 1.08 0.99
CA ALA A 437 -15.32 1.05 2.16
C ALA A 437 -13.87 0.71 1.75
N LEU A 438 -12.94 1.34 2.45
CA LEU A 438 -11.50 1.05 2.34
C LEU A 438 -10.90 1.07 3.74
N SER A 439 -10.18 0.04 4.10
CA SER A 439 -9.30 0.02 5.25
C SER A 439 -8.02 -0.72 4.92
N GLY A 440 -6.90 -0.27 5.44
CA GLY A 440 -5.64 -0.93 5.15
C GLY A 440 -4.50 -0.47 6.04
N VAL A 441 -3.45 -1.26 6.10
CA VAL A 441 -2.21 -0.97 6.80
C VAL A 441 -1.04 -1.38 5.92
N ALA A 442 -0.05 -0.50 5.83
CA ALA A 442 1.21 -0.78 5.15
C ALA A 442 2.40 -0.43 6.04
N ARG A 443 3.43 -1.28 6.08
CA ARG A 443 4.66 -1.08 6.85
C ARG A 443 5.87 -1.07 5.95
N ALA A 444 6.73 -0.08 6.15
CA ALA A 444 7.94 0.08 5.36
C ALA A 444 9.15 0.46 6.23
N ASP A 445 10.34 0.09 5.76
CA ASP A 445 11.61 0.39 6.40
C ASP A 445 12.60 0.99 5.39
N GLY A 446 13.54 1.78 5.89
CA GLY A 446 14.61 2.36 5.09
C GLY A 446 14.13 3.33 4.02
N VAL A 447 12.96 3.95 4.23
CA VAL A 447 12.31 4.82 3.24
C VAL A 447 13.09 6.13 3.10
N THR A 448 13.30 6.53 1.84
CA THR A 448 13.82 7.86 1.49
C THR A 448 12.69 8.71 0.96
N VAL A 449 12.42 9.83 1.65
CA VAL A 449 11.28 10.73 1.37
C VAL A 449 11.79 12.10 0.92
N HIS A 450 11.48 12.50 -0.32
CA HIS A 450 11.71 13.85 -0.83
C HIS A 450 10.51 14.74 -0.47
N TRP A 451 10.58 15.37 0.66
CA TRP A 451 9.47 16.19 1.19
C TRP A 451 9.31 17.55 0.49
N LEU A 452 10.39 18.13 -0.04
CA LEU A 452 10.35 19.38 -0.83
C LEU A 452 11.63 19.54 -1.67
N ARG A 453 11.59 19.17 -2.94
CA ARG A 453 12.73 19.34 -3.86
C ARG A 453 13.06 20.82 -4.12
N PRO A 454 14.35 21.20 -4.24
CA PRO A 454 15.58 20.41 -4.25
C PRO A 454 16.22 20.21 -2.87
N ILE A 455 15.53 20.45 -1.77
CA ILE A 455 16.06 20.17 -0.42
C ILE A 455 16.38 18.67 -0.34
N PRO A 456 17.55 18.28 0.22
CA PRO A 456 17.91 16.88 0.42
C PRO A 456 16.83 16.09 1.16
N PRO A 457 16.62 14.82 0.84
CA PRO A 457 15.54 14.03 1.42
C PRO A 457 15.79 13.62 2.87
N PHE A 458 14.74 13.18 3.57
CA PHE A 458 14.87 12.34 4.74
C PHE A 458 15.16 10.90 4.32
N GLN A 459 16.14 10.26 4.95
CA GLN A 459 16.58 8.90 4.67
C GLN A 459 16.40 7.97 5.87
N ASN A 460 16.30 6.67 5.60
CA ASN A 460 16.19 5.61 6.61
C ASN A 460 14.97 5.76 7.55
N ALA A 461 13.88 6.32 7.05
CA ALA A 461 12.63 6.36 7.81
C ALA A 461 11.95 4.99 7.78
N GLY A 462 11.46 4.53 8.92
CA GLY A 462 10.58 3.39 9.03
C GLY A 462 9.18 3.84 9.46
N GLY A 463 8.15 3.01 9.23
CA GLY A 463 6.82 3.38 9.72
C GLY A 463 5.67 2.55 9.21
N GLU A 464 4.50 2.97 9.65
CA GLU A 464 3.21 2.37 9.31
C GLU A 464 2.29 3.44 8.72
N ALA A 465 1.64 3.10 7.60
CA ALA A 465 0.59 3.89 7.00
C ALA A 465 -0.76 3.17 7.16
N ARG A 466 -1.77 3.85 7.66
CA ARG A 466 -3.16 3.39 7.74
C ARG A 466 -4.02 4.12 6.73
N PHE A 467 -4.84 3.36 6.05
CA PHE A 467 -5.70 3.82 4.96
C PHE A 467 -7.15 3.66 5.34
N SER A 468 -7.94 4.67 5.08
CA SER A 468 -9.40 4.63 5.10
C SER A 468 -9.94 5.39 3.89
N LEU A 469 -11.26 5.37 3.69
CA LEU A 469 -11.88 6.06 2.55
C LEU A 469 -11.71 7.57 2.60
N ASP A 470 -11.66 8.14 3.80
CA ASP A 470 -11.64 9.58 4.08
C ASP A 470 -10.27 10.13 4.42
N LYS A 471 -9.29 9.26 4.77
CA LYS A 471 -7.96 9.70 5.20
C LYS A 471 -6.86 8.66 5.07
N ILE A 472 -5.62 9.14 5.04
CA ILE A 472 -4.40 8.37 5.23
C ILE A 472 -3.68 8.90 6.47
N GLU A 473 -3.29 8.00 7.38
CA GLU A 473 -2.48 8.33 8.57
C GLU A 473 -1.16 7.57 8.50
N ILE A 474 -0.04 8.30 8.53
CA ILE A 474 1.31 7.73 8.50
C ILE A 474 1.98 8.04 9.83
N THR A 475 2.45 7.01 10.51
CA THR A 475 3.31 7.14 11.69
C THR A 475 4.70 6.66 11.31
N ALA A 476 5.63 7.61 11.19
CA ALA A 476 7.04 7.33 10.88
C ALA A 476 7.88 7.35 12.16
N THR A 477 8.89 6.53 12.20
CA THR A 477 9.87 6.43 13.28
C THR A 477 11.27 6.44 12.71
N GLY A 478 12.17 7.18 13.34
CA GLY A 478 13.51 7.34 12.85
C GLY A 478 13.60 8.18 11.58
N GLY A 479 14.79 8.30 11.07
CA GLY A 479 15.11 9.03 9.86
C GLY A 479 16.09 10.16 10.10
N GLN A 480 16.84 10.48 9.05
CA GLN A 480 17.89 11.51 9.08
C GLN A 480 17.75 12.41 7.87
N GLN A 481 17.84 13.72 8.07
CA GLN A 481 17.93 14.67 6.97
C GLN A 481 19.26 14.49 6.25
N ALA A 482 19.24 14.15 4.98
CA ALA A 482 20.45 13.89 4.21
C ALA A 482 21.40 15.10 4.19
N GLY A 483 22.69 14.84 4.31
CA GLY A 483 23.73 15.88 4.38
C GLY A 483 23.81 16.63 5.71
N THR A 484 23.08 16.21 6.73
CA THR A 484 23.05 16.80 8.07
C THR A 484 23.06 15.70 9.14
N ALA A 485 23.22 16.09 10.41
CA ALA A 485 23.02 15.23 11.57
C ALA A 485 21.66 15.44 12.26
N ILE A 486 20.69 16.06 11.58
CA ILE A 486 19.32 16.19 12.08
C ILE A 486 18.60 14.83 11.98
N LEU A 487 18.11 14.39 13.11
CA LEU A 487 17.34 13.16 13.25
C LEU A 487 15.87 13.51 13.50
N ALA A 488 14.98 12.76 12.88
CA ALA A 488 13.57 12.73 13.24
C ALA A 488 13.33 11.52 14.16
N ASP A 489 12.92 11.76 15.39
CA ASP A 489 12.59 10.68 16.33
C ASP A 489 11.24 10.04 15.98
N SER A 490 10.27 10.85 15.57
CA SER A 490 8.96 10.42 15.10
C SER A 490 8.33 11.48 14.21
N ALA A 491 7.46 11.06 13.32
CA ALA A 491 6.59 11.94 12.56
C ALA A 491 5.22 11.28 12.38
N THR A 492 4.15 12.07 12.47
CA THR A 492 2.80 11.68 12.09
C THR A 492 2.35 12.56 10.95
N VAL A 493 1.88 11.95 9.87
CA VAL A 493 1.30 12.65 8.71
C VAL A 493 -0.13 12.19 8.55
N SER A 494 -1.08 13.12 8.49
CA SER A 494 -2.49 12.83 8.23
C SER A 494 -2.94 13.60 7.00
N ILE A 495 -3.45 12.90 6.00
CA ILE A 495 -3.99 13.45 4.75
C ILE A 495 -5.48 13.19 4.76
N SER A 496 -6.30 14.23 4.76
CA SER A 496 -7.76 14.17 4.74
C SER A 496 -8.29 14.44 3.33
N PHE A 497 -9.18 13.57 2.86
CA PHE A 497 -9.87 13.70 1.56
C PHE A 497 -11.26 14.35 1.68
N ALA A 498 -11.59 14.87 2.86
CA ALA A 498 -12.90 15.47 3.12
C ALA A 498 -13.09 16.84 2.46
N THR A 499 -12.04 17.45 1.95
CA THR A 499 -12.04 18.78 1.32
C THR A 499 -11.29 18.74 -0.01
N ASP A 500 -11.62 19.68 -0.91
CA ASP A 500 -10.86 19.91 -2.14
C ASP A 500 -10.30 21.35 -2.09
N PRO A 501 -8.99 21.57 -2.06
CA PRO A 501 -7.92 20.55 -2.05
C PRO A 501 -7.85 19.80 -0.71
N GLU A 502 -7.23 18.62 -0.75
CA GLU A 502 -6.99 17.78 0.41
C GLU A 502 -6.08 18.49 1.43
N ILE A 503 -6.36 18.34 2.72
CA ILE A 503 -5.56 18.95 3.79
C ILE A 503 -4.60 17.95 4.40
N THR A 504 -3.33 18.32 4.44
CA THR A 504 -2.26 17.57 5.08
C THR A 504 -1.86 18.19 6.41
N ARG A 505 -1.74 17.36 7.45
CA ARG A 505 -1.21 17.71 8.75
C ARG A 505 0.03 16.89 9.04
N VAL A 506 1.10 17.55 9.42
CA VAL A 506 2.38 16.90 9.80
C VAL A 506 2.73 17.32 11.22
N GLU A 507 3.01 16.35 12.07
CA GLU A 507 3.62 16.59 13.38
C GLU A 507 4.92 15.77 13.47
N ALA A 508 6.04 16.44 13.66
CA ALA A 508 7.36 15.79 13.71
C ALA A 508 8.14 16.19 14.95
N ARG A 509 8.89 15.25 15.51
CA ARG A 509 9.86 15.49 16.57
C ARG A 509 11.26 15.31 16.00
N VAL A 510 12.07 16.37 16.14
CA VAL A 510 13.41 16.42 15.58
C VAL A 510 14.44 16.81 16.62
N ARG A 511 15.68 16.37 16.44
CA ARG A 511 16.84 16.74 17.28
C ARG A 511 18.11 16.73 16.45
N GLY A 512 19.16 17.39 16.93
CA GLY A 512 20.44 17.41 16.26
C GLY A 512 21.18 18.75 16.40
N PRO A 513 22.25 18.98 15.63
CA PRO A 513 22.97 20.25 15.63
C PRO A 513 22.10 21.40 15.14
N LEU A 514 22.08 22.51 15.89
CA LEU A 514 21.30 23.69 15.50
C LEU A 514 21.80 24.30 14.20
N ALA A 515 23.12 24.25 13.94
CA ALA A 515 23.72 24.74 12.70
C ALA A 515 23.17 24.03 11.47
N ASP A 516 22.97 22.71 11.55
CA ASP A 516 22.41 21.92 10.47
C ASP A 516 20.94 22.30 10.21
N GLY A 517 20.13 22.41 11.28
CA GLY A 517 18.75 22.88 11.18
C GLY A 517 18.67 24.29 10.58
N TRP A 518 19.57 25.18 11.00
CA TRP A 518 19.66 26.54 10.46
C TRP A 518 20.04 26.56 9.00
N ALA A 519 20.93 25.69 8.54
CA ALA A 519 21.29 25.55 7.13
C ALA A 519 20.09 25.10 6.28
N VAL A 520 19.27 24.17 6.78
CA VAL A 520 18.01 23.76 6.10
C VAL A 520 17.05 24.93 6.01
N LEU A 521 16.84 25.71 7.08
CA LEU A 521 15.94 26.87 7.08
C LEU A 521 16.40 27.98 6.11
N ARG A 522 17.71 28.12 5.88
CA ARG A 522 18.29 29.07 4.93
C ARG A 522 18.26 28.60 3.47
N HIS A 523 17.79 27.39 3.22
CA HIS A 523 17.74 26.87 1.86
C HIS A 523 16.84 27.76 0.96
N PRO A 524 17.31 28.19 -0.22
CA PRO A 524 16.59 29.15 -1.09
C PRO A 524 15.17 28.71 -1.44
N ARG A 525 14.91 27.39 -1.50
CA ARG A 525 13.58 26.86 -1.81
C ARG A 525 12.51 27.22 -0.76
N LEU A 526 12.89 27.41 0.49
CA LEU A 526 11.97 27.75 1.59
C LEU A 526 11.58 29.23 1.59
N LYS A 527 12.39 30.12 0.96
CA LYS A 527 12.15 31.58 0.86
C LYS A 527 11.91 32.29 2.20
N ILE A 528 12.24 31.65 3.33
CA ILE A 528 11.94 32.18 4.68
C ILE A 528 12.59 33.55 4.91
N PHE A 529 13.81 33.75 4.41
CA PHE A 529 14.60 34.96 4.62
C PHE A 529 14.68 35.89 3.41
N GLU A 530 13.91 35.65 2.33
CA GLU A 530 13.91 36.51 1.15
C GLU A 530 13.35 37.90 1.47
N ARG A 531 12.31 38.01 2.29
CA ARG A 531 11.65 39.27 2.66
C ARG A 531 12.23 39.94 3.89
N ARG A 532 12.93 39.19 4.74
CA ARG A 532 13.55 39.68 5.96
C ARG A 532 14.85 38.95 6.20
N PRO A 533 15.94 39.68 6.50
CA PRO A 533 17.19 39.03 6.86
C PRO A 533 17.01 38.22 8.15
N PRO A 534 17.79 37.13 8.30
CA PRO A 534 17.72 36.32 9.51
C PRO A 534 17.99 37.19 10.75
N PRO A 535 17.24 36.99 11.84
CA PRO A 535 17.36 37.81 13.06
C PRO A 535 18.68 37.58 13.81
N ILE A 536 19.33 36.45 13.54
CA ILE A 536 20.60 36.02 14.12
C ILE A 536 21.48 35.41 13.06
N ASN A 537 22.80 35.49 13.24
CA ASN A 537 23.76 34.93 12.30
C ASN A 537 24.33 33.62 12.85
N ASP A 538 24.34 32.60 12.00
CA ASP A 538 25.00 31.30 12.16
C ASP A 538 24.99 30.76 13.62
N PRO A 539 23.83 30.57 14.21
CA PRO A 539 23.73 30.03 15.56
C PRO A 539 24.22 28.57 15.57
N THR A 540 24.95 28.23 16.61
CA THR A 540 25.41 26.86 16.88
C THR A 540 24.88 26.38 18.24
N GLY A 541 24.97 25.10 18.51
CA GLY A 541 24.42 24.45 19.67
C GLY A 541 23.70 23.16 19.33
N THR A 542 22.96 22.64 20.29
CA THR A 542 22.22 21.37 20.13
C THR A 542 20.73 21.60 20.31
N LEU A 543 19.95 21.30 19.30
CA LEU A 543 18.51 21.13 19.41
C LEU A 543 18.24 19.80 20.11
N THR A 544 17.90 19.87 21.38
CA THR A 544 17.64 18.66 22.20
C THR A 544 16.27 18.10 21.98
N SER A 545 15.29 18.96 21.66
CA SER A 545 13.92 18.62 21.28
C SER A 545 13.35 19.72 20.41
N GLY A 546 12.82 19.35 19.26
CA GLY A 546 12.04 20.22 18.38
C GLY A 546 10.74 19.54 18.01
N THR A 547 9.60 20.18 18.27
CA THR A 547 8.30 19.74 17.77
C THR A 547 7.89 20.68 16.65
N LEU A 548 7.57 20.14 15.50
CA LEU A 548 7.12 20.87 14.32
C LEU A 548 5.73 20.41 13.95
N LYS A 549 4.76 21.32 13.85
CA LYS A 549 3.41 21.07 13.35
C LYS A 549 3.16 21.93 12.13
N LEU A 550 2.76 21.29 11.04
CA LEU A 550 2.46 21.93 9.76
C LEU A 550 1.06 21.52 9.32
N VAL A 551 0.28 22.48 8.82
CA VAL A 551 -1.01 22.23 8.17
C VAL A 551 -1.01 22.97 6.84
N PHE A 552 -1.28 22.25 5.75
CA PHE A 552 -1.25 22.82 4.41
C PHE A 552 -2.14 22.05 3.43
N PRO A 553 -2.64 22.71 2.37
CA PRO A 553 -3.34 22.03 1.29
C PRO A 553 -2.38 21.24 0.40
N LEU A 554 -2.82 20.08 -0.11
CA LEU A 554 -2.02 19.24 -1.00
C LEU A 554 -2.13 19.75 -2.45
N ILE A 555 -1.36 20.79 -2.77
CA ILE A 555 -1.33 21.44 -4.09
C ILE A 555 0.07 21.38 -4.72
N LYS A 556 0.16 21.44 -6.06
CA LYS A 556 1.45 21.32 -6.78
C LYS A 556 2.41 22.51 -6.51
N THR A 557 1.86 23.71 -6.34
CA THR A 557 2.64 24.94 -6.09
C THR A 557 2.31 25.45 -4.69
N LEU A 558 3.01 24.89 -3.69
CA LEU A 558 2.87 25.28 -2.29
C LEU A 558 3.87 26.38 -1.95
N ASP A 559 3.37 27.54 -1.52
CA ASP A 559 4.18 28.62 -0.95
C ASP A 559 4.17 28.57 0.59
N ILE A 560 5.18 29.18 1.23
CA ILE A 560 5.30 29.19 2.71
C ILE A 560 4.08 29.83 3.39
N GLU A 561 3.39 30.71 2.69
CA GLU A 561 2.21 31.42 3.18
C GLU A 561 0.98 30.53 3.27
N ASP A 562 0.95 29.44 2.49
CA ASP A 562 -0.13 28.45 2.51
C ASP A 562 0.03 27.43 3.65
N ILE A 563 1.14 27.50 4.39
CA ILE A 563 1.48 26.55 5.45
C ILE A 563 1.23 27.20 6.81
N ASP A 564 0.34 26.64 7.61
CA ASP A 564 0.24 26.97 9.04
C ASP A 564 1.37 26.25 9.78
N ILE A 565 2.24 27.01 10.41
CA ILE A 565 3.48 26.55 11.05
C ILE A 565 3.38 26.80 12.57
N GLN A 566 3.64 25.75 13.33
CA GLN A 566 3.84 25.85 14.77
C GLN A 566 5.08 25.01 15.12
N ALA A 567 6.06 25.64 15.76
CA ALA A 567 7.28 24.96 16.19
C ALA A 567 7.64 25.33 17.63
N GLU A 568 8.05 24.33 18.39
CA GLU A 568 8.61 24.48 19.73
C GLU A 568 10.00 23.83 19.77
N LEU A 569 11.01 24.59 20.19
CA LEU A 569 12.39 24.17 20.13
C LEU A 569 13.04 24.38 21.50
N ASP A 570 13.71 23.37 22.04
CA ASP A 570 14.59 23.44 23.21
C ASP A 570 16.05 23.31 22.77
N VAL A 571 16.83 24.34 22.98
CA VAL A 571 18.22 24.42 22.53
C VAL A 571 19.16 24.49 23.74
N ARG A 572 20.26 23.74 23.70
CA ARG A 572 21.35 23.79 24.68
C ARG A 572 22.67 24.13 24.00
N ASP A 573 23.59 24.61 24.81
CA ASP A 573 24.92 25.06 24.37
C ASP A 573 24.86 26.06 23.21
N LEU A 574 23.80 26.92 23.26
CA LEU A 574 23.56 27.92 22.23
C LEU A 574 24.70 28.92 22.20
N ARG A 575 25.28 29.09 21.03
CA ARG A 575 26.21 30.17 20.70
C ARG A 575 25.64 30.96 19.53
N ILE A 576 25.59 32.29 19.70
CA ILE A 576 25.19 33.23 18.65
C ILE A 576 26.34 34.23 18.48
N PRO A 577 27.02 34.22 17.32
CA PRO A 577 28.15 35.13 17.06
C PRO A 577 27.71 36.59 17.02
N ARG A 578 28.51 37.47 17.68
CA ARG A 578 28.39 38.93 17.64
C ARG A 578 26.96 39.45 17.86
N ILE A 579 26.26 38.90 18.85
CA ILE A 579 24.87 39.27 19.13
C ILE A 579 24.74 40.67 19.71
N ALA A 580 25.70 41.11 20.57
CA ALA A 580 25.73 42.42 21.18
C ALA A 580 27.17 42.83 21.53
N PHE A 581 27.47 44.14 21.40
CA PHE A 581 28.81 44.69 21.77
C PHE A 581 29.99 43.95 21.11
N ASP A 582 29.79 43.44 19.89
CA ASP A 582 30.75 42.60 19.15
C ASP A 582 31.22 41.36 19.89
N ARG A 583 30.39 40.84 20.83
CA ARG A 583 30.62 39.64 21.61
C ARG A 583 29.60 38.55 21.24
N ASP A 584 30.06 37.33 21.37
CA ASP A 584 29.20 36.15 21.19
C ASP A 584 28.37 35.91 22.46
N LEU A 585 27.13 35.48 22.29
CA LEU A 585 26.38 34.79 23.33
C LEU A 585 26.86 33.36 23.36
N GLU A 586 27.25 32.85 24.50
CA GLU A 586 27.79 31.51 24.70
C GLU A 586 27.05 30.78 25.82
N ARG A 587 27.18 29.42 25.82
CA ARG A 587 26.61 28.54 26.87
C ARG A 587 25.11 28.80 27.08
N GLY A 588 24.43 29.14 25.99
CA GLY A 588 23.01 29.49 26.04
C GLY A 588 22.14 28.27 26.21
N VAL A 589 21.01 28.45 26.91
CA VAL A 589 19.86 27.54 26.92
C VAL A 589 18.65 28.35 26.52
N ALA A 590 17.92 27.90 25.50
CA ALA A 590 16.78 28.65 25.01
C ALA A 590 15.60 27.73 24.70
N ARG A 591 14.40 28.22 25.01
CA ARG A 591 13.14 27.70 24.48
C ARG A 591 12.56 28.69 23.49
N VAL A 592 12.27 28.22 22.30
CA VAL A 592 11.75 29.02 21.18
C VAL A 592 10.42 28.46 20.71
N SER A 593 9.41 29.30 20.65
CA SER A 593 8.10 29.01 20.03
C SER A 593 7.95 29.86 18.78
N VAL A 594 7.60 29.25 17.66
CA VAL A 594 7.45 29.90 16.35
C VAL A 594 6.08 29.59 15.79
N THR A 595 5.42 30.61 15.27
CA THR A 595 4.17 30.50 14.49
C THR A 595 4.25 31.40 13.27
N ASN A 596 3.27 31.33 12.35
CA ASN A 596 3.17 32.29 11.26
C ASN A 596 3.07 33.75 11.74
N ALA A 597 2.50 33.97 12.92
CA ALA A 597 2.32 35.30 13.49
C ALA A 597 3.58 35.87 14.12
N GLY A 598 4.51 35.01 14.61
CA GLY A 598 5.70 35.50 15.28
C GLY A 598 6.53 34.42 15.97
N LEU A 599 7.54 34.89 16.68
CA LEU A 599 8.47 34.08 17.46
C LEU A 599 8.52 34.59 18.90
N THR A 600 8.53 33.68 19.84
CA THR A 600 8.87 33.94 21.25
C THR A 600 10.05 33.08 21.65
N ALA A 601 11.11 33.71 22.16
CA ALA A 601 12.27 33.01 22.70
C ALA A 601 12.47 33.39 24.16
N THR A 602 12.74 32.42 25.01
CA THR A 602 13.10 32.62 26.43
C THR A 602 14.32 31.77 26.76
N GLY A 603 15.27 32.35 27.48
CA GLY A 603 16.48 31.60 27.79
C GLY A 603 17.46 32.34 28.69
N THR A 604 18.62 31.72 28.85
CA THR A 604 19.79 32.26 29.53
C THR A 604 21.02 32.07 28.67
N GLY A 605 21.97 32.94 28.79
CA GLY A 605 23.26 32.82 28.10
C GLY A 605 24.31 33.70 28.76
N VAL A 606 25.54 33.58 28.29
CA VAL A 606 26.69 34.32 28.80
C VAL A 606 27.21 35.21 27.69
N LEU A 607 27.29 36.50 27.97
CA LEU A 607 27.89 37.50 27.09
C LEU A 607 29.21 37.96 27.72
N GLY A 608 30.37 37.55 27.20
CA GLY A 608 31.64 37.65 27.88
C GLY A 608 31.58 36.87 29.20
N ASP A 609 31.68 37.57 30.36
CA ASP A 609 31.58 36.99 31.70
C ASP A 609 30.23 37.28 32.40
N ILE A 610 29.26 37.81 31.66
CA ILE A 610 27.98 38.24 32.22
C ILE A 610 26.88 37.24 31.87
N VAL A 611 26.25 36.64 32.88
CA VAL A 611 25.08 35.77 32.71
C VAL A 611 23.84 36.65 32.55
N ALA A 612 23.11 36.48 31.46
CA ALA A 612 21.88 37.21 31.19
C ALA A 612 20.69 36.24 31.01
N ARG A 613 19.51 36.65 31.50
CA ARG A 613 18.23 36.06 31.16
C ARG A 613 17.60 36.91 30.09
N ILE A 614 17.15 36.26 29.01
CA ILE A 614 16.62 36.92 27.81
C ILE A 614 15.21 36.40 27.51
N ARG A 615 14.32 37.34 27.24
CA ARG A 615 13.00 37.08 26.65
C ARG A 615 12.87 37.96 25.41
N GLN A 616 12.56 37.36 24.27
CA GLN A 616 12.39 38.03 23.00
C GLN A 616 11.03 37.62 22.40
N GLU A 617 10.34 38.61 21.86
CA GLU A 617 9.11 38.46 21.08
C GLU A 617 9.30 39.15 19.73
N THR A 618 9.01 38.50 18.63
CA THR A 618 9.11 39.05 17.27
C THR A 618 7.81 38.82 16.52
N ASP A 619 7.25 39.87 15.96
CA ASP A 619 6.02 39.85 15.14
C ASP A 619 6.38 39.74 13.66
N PHE A 620 5.89 38.67 13.00
CA PHE A 620 6.10 38.37 11.59
C PHE A 620 5.02 38.96 10.67
N ARG A 621 3.92 39.45 11.21
CA ARG A 621 2.81 39.99 10.44
C ARG A 621 3.24 41.23 9.66
N ASN A 622 2.60 41.47 8.53
CA ASN A 622 2.78 42.72 7.78
C ASN A 622 2.08 43.89 8.49
N GLY A 623 2.59 45.09 8.35
CA GLY A 623 2.02 46.25 8.98
C GLY A 623 2.78 47.55 8.70
N PRO A 624 2.35 48.71 9.25
CA PRO A 624 3.03 49.97 9.09
C PRO A 624 4.48 49.99 9.55
N ALA A 625 5.27 50.88 8.96
CA ALA A 625 6.71 51.06 9.30
C ALA A 625 6.96 51.44 10.76
N THR A 626 5.95 51.97 11.41
CA THR A 626 5.99 52.43 12.83
C THR A 626 5.67 51.31 13.81
N ASP A 627 5.17 50.12 13.37
CA ASP A 627 4.84 49.05 14.28
C ASP A 627 6.07 48.49 14.97
N ILE A 628 5.89 48.11 16.22
CA ILE A 628 6.93 47.39 16.99
C ILE A 628 6.95 45.95 16.52
N VAL A 629 8.07 45.52 15.96
CA VAL A 629 8.24 44.16 15.45
C VAL A 629 9.09 43.27 16.36
N THR A 630 9.90 43.86 17.26
CA THR A 630 10.67 43.08 18.23
C THR A 630 10.58 43.72 19.59
N ARG A 631 10.33 42.94 20.64
CA ARG A 631 10.44 43.29 22.05
C ARG A 631 11.42 42.35 22.71
N GLU A 632 12.42 42.92 23.40
CA GLU A 632 13.43 42.14 24.10
C GLU A 632 13.49 42.62 25.55
N ILE A 633 13.54 41.69 26.48
CA ILE A 633 13.75 41.97 27.91
C ILE A 633 14.99 41.18 28.32
N ILE A 634 16.02 41.89 28.76
CA ILE A 634 17.28 41.29 29.23
C ILE A 634 17.44 41.67 30.69
N SER A 635 17.60 40.65 31.55
CA SER A 635 17.83 40.85 32.97
C SER A 635 19.19 40.21 33.32
N THR A 636 20.04 41.01 33.97
CA THR A 636 21.38 40.53 34.30
C THR A 636 21.89 41.20 35.60
N ARG A 637 22.97 40.63 36.15
CA ARG A 637 23.75 41.22 37.20
C ARG A 637 25.22 41.23 36.74
N ALA A 638 25.80 42.42 36.67
CA ALA A 638 27.18 42.62 36.23
C ALA A 638 27.89 43.57 37.13
N ASP A 639 29.21 43.39 37.36
CA ASP A 639 29.98 44.38 38.06
C ASP A 639 30.54 45.45 37.11
N ALA A 640 31.08 46.55 37.68
CA ALA A 640 31.61 47.65 36.87
C ALA A 640 32.76 47.23 35.96
N LYS A 641 33.58 46.23 36.33
CA LYS A 641 34.71 45.71 35.52
C LYS A 641 34.14 44.88 34.33
N GLN A 642 33.12 44.08 34.58
CA GLN A 642 32.45 43.30 33.52
C GLN A 642 31.77 44.24 32.52
N LEU A 643 31.09 45.29 32.99
CA LEU A 643 30.48 46.28 32.10
C LEU A 643 31.53 47.03 31.29
N ALA A 644 32.68 47.36 31.90
CA ALA A 644 33.83 47.98 31.21
C ALA A 644 34.36 47.06 30.08
N ALA A 645 34.42 45.75 30.29
CA ALA A 645 34.83 44.77 29.30
C ALA A 645 33.87 44.71 28.09
N LEU A 646 32.60 45.13 28.23
CA LEU A 646 31.63 45.31 27.16
C LEU A 646 31.64 46.70 26.52
N GLY A 647 32.61 47.58 26.93
CA GLY A 647 32.74 48.97 26.47
C GLY A 647 31.84 49.97 27.19
N LEU A 648 31.18 49.56 28.29
CA LEU A 648 30.34 50.38 29.17
C LEU A 648 31.12 50.74 30.44
N ASP A 649 32.26 51.44 30.32
CA ASP A 649 33.12 51.76 31.42
C ASP A 649 32.58 52.95 32.23
N GLY A 650 32.04 52.62 33.39
CA GLY A 650 31.57 53.62 34.37
C GLY A 650 32.57 53.95 35.45
N ARG A 651 33.75 53.43 35.40
CA ARG A 651 34.82 53.68 36.40
C ARG A 651 35.46 55.06 36.21
N PRO A 652 35.90 55.76 37.26
CA PRO A 652 35.83 55.39 38.65
C PRO A 652 34.48 55.69 39.34
N LEU A 653 33.47 56.24 38.62
CA LEU A 653 32.20 56.66 39.18
C LEU A 653 31.34 55.50 39.73
N LEU A 654 31.52 54.29 39.21
CA LEU A 654 30.76 53.09 39.55
C LEU A 654 31.71 51.93 39.92
N GLU A 655 31.51 51.38 41.09
CA GLU A 655 32.18 50.17 41.54
C GLU A 655 31.20 49.13 42.11
N GLY A 656 31.50 47.85 41.91
CA GLY A 656 30.65 46.76 42.40
C GLY A 656 29.52 46.34 41.48
N PRO A 657 28.68 45.37 41.89
CA PRO A 657 27.69 44.76 41.09
C PRO A 657 26.40 45.61 40.94
N VAL A 658 25.88 45.68 39.72
CA VAL A 658 24.62 46.34 39.32
C VAL A 658 23.66 45.29 38.82
N GLN A 659 22.41 45.36 39.23
CA GLN A 659 21.32 44.58 38.58
C GLN A 659 20.70 45.45 37.49
N LEU A 660 20.70 44.89 36.28
CA LEU A 660 20.25 45.59 35.09
C LEU A 660 19.00 44.91 34.52
N GLU A 661 18.04 45.69 34.09
CA GLU A 661 16.92 45.32 33.25
C GLU A 661 16.92 46.21 32.00
N LEU A 662 17.00 45.58 30.82
CA LEU A 662 17.03 46.26 29.53
C LEU A 662 15.74 45.84 28.80
N ARG A 663 14.99 46.82 28.36
CA ARG A 663 13.78 46.62 27.50
C ARG A 663 14.00 47.31 26.18
N ASN A 664 14.18 46.52 25.14
CA ASN A 664 14.38 47.01 23.79
C ASN A 664 13.12 46.79 22.95
N GLU A 665 12.65 47.83 22.30
CA GLU A 665 11.55 47.80 21.35
C GLU A 665 12.06 48.29 20.00
N THR A 666 12.05 47.38 18.98
CA THR A 666 12.49 47.72 17.62
C THR A 666 11.29 47.79 16.71
N ARG A 667 11.19 48.90 15.95
CA ARG A 667 10.17 49.13 14.94
C ARG A 667 10.55 48.56 13.58
N ARG A 668 9.58 48.35 12.72
CA ARG A 668 9.77 47.84 11.37
C ARG A 668 10.70 48.69 10.48
N ASN A 669 10.76 50.01 10.71
CA ASN A 669 11.67 50.91 10.04
C ASN A 669 13.11 50.92 10.57
N GLY A 670 13.46 50.00 11.51
CA GLY A 670 14.78 49.89 12.13
C GLY A 670 15.08 50.88 13.27
N GLN A 671 14.10 51.71 13.66
CA GLN A 671 14.21 52.49 14.86
C GLN A 671 14.00 51.62 16.08
N ALA A 672 14.85 51.81 17.11
CA ALA A 672 14.75 51.07 18.37
C ALA A 672 14.75 52.02 19.58
N ARG A 673 14.02 51.64 20.60
CA ARG A 673 13.92 52.33 21.88
C ARG A 673 14.33 51.36 22.98
N LEU A 674 15.46 51.62 23.58
CA LEU A 674 16.02 50.84 24.70
C LEU A 674 15.76 51.59 26.01
N ALA A 675 14.95 51.03 26.88
CA ALA A 675 14.78 51.49 28.24
C ALA A 675 15.70 50.66 29.17
N VAL A 676 16.56 51.30 29.87
CA VAL A 676 17.53 50.72 30.81
C VAL A 676 17.10 51.05 32.24
N ARG A 677 17.03 50.06 33.09
CA ARG A 677 16.84 50.21 34.54
C ARG A 677 17.98 49.53 35.25
N ALA A 678 18.54 50.20 36.26
CA ALA A 678 19.63 49.68 37.07
C ALA A 678 19.32 49.83 38.54
N ASP A 679 19.37 48.74 39.31
CA ASP A 679 19.41 48.78 40.76
C ASP A 679 20.88 48.88 41.23
N LEU A 680 21.22 49.99 41.88
CA LEU A 680 22.54 50.34 42.27
C LEU A 680 22.81 50.06 43.79
N ARG A 681 21.89 49.40 44.49
CA ARG A 681 22.01 49.13 45.94
C ARG A 681 23.29 48.42 46.29
N ALA A 682 23.68 47.43 45.45
CA ALA A 682 24.90 46.67 45.72
C ALA A 682 26.20 47.32 45.20
N ALA A 683 26.09 48.44 44.49
CA ALA A 683 27.19 49.19 43.95
C ALA A 683 27.53 50.41 44.80
N THR A 684 28.77 50.85 44.74
CA THR A 684 29.25 52.16 45.25
C THR A 684 29.27 53.15 44.09
N LEU A 685 28.71 54.34 44.27
CA LEU A 685 28.89 55.47 43.34
C LEU A 685 29.77 56.51 44.02
N SER A 686 30.76 57.08 43.33
CA SER A 686 31.62 58.13 43.84
C SER A 686 31.86 59.22 42.79
N ILE A 687 31.79 60.45 43.23
CA ILE A 687 32.19 61.65 42.44
C ILE A 687 33.23 62.35 43.24
N GLU A 688 34.47 61.91 43.08
CA GLU A 688 35.62 62.40 43.85
C GLU A 688 35.75 63.92 43.85
N PRO A 689 35.61 64.64 42.72
CA PRO A 689 35.76 66.09 42.75
C PRO A 689 34.72 66.84 43.59
N LEU A 690 33.59 66.17 43.93
CA LEU A 690 32.57 66.74 44.81
C LEU A 690 32.50 66.03 46.17
N ALA A 691 33.51 65.16 46.49
CA ALA A 691 33.59 64.36 47.71
C ALA A 691 32.25 63.66 48.03
N TRP A 692 31.48 63.33 47.04
CA TRP A 692 30.19 62.67 47.21
C TRP A 692 30.34 61.18 46.92
N ALA A 693 29.81 60.35 47.79
CA ALA A 693 29.78 58.90 47.59
C ALA A 693 28.50 58.30 48.16
N LYS A 694 27.90 57.37 47.37
CA LYS A 694 26.86 56.45 47.81
C LYS A 694 27.51 55.12 48.18
N PRO A 695 27.57 54.75 49.46
CA PRO A 695 28.17 53.51 49.91
C PRO A 695 27.29 52.30 49.45
N ARG A 696 27.92 51.13 49.37
CA ARG A 696 27.24 49.88 49.14
C ARG A 696 26.19 49.59 50.21
N GLY A 697 24.99 49.10 49.84
CA GLY A 697 23.85 48.80 50.70
C GLY A 697 22.81 49.94 50.75
N THR A 698 23.21 51.18 50.39
CA THR A 698 22.28 52.31 50.27
C THR A 698 21.43 52.14 48.96
N SER A 699 20.15 52.46 49.05
CA SER A 699 19.28 52.42 47.85
C SER A 699 19.79 53.39 46.79
N GLY A 700 19.69 52.98 45.55
CA GLY A 700 19.95 53.76 44.34
C GLY A 700 19.45 53.12 43.11
N ASN A 701 18.88 53.91 42.26
CA ASN A 701 18.32 53.45 40.95
C ASN A 701 18.83 54.36 39.84
N ALA A 702 19.11 53.78 38.67
CA ALA A 702 19.34 54.53 37.46
C ALA A 702 18.38 54.07 36.35
N GLU A 703 17.86 55.03 35.61
CA GLU A 703 17.01 54.77 34.44
C GLU A 703 17.53 55.61 33.26
N ALA A 704 17.44 55.02 32.04
CA ALA A 704 17.74 55.75 30.81
C ALA A 704 16.86 55.27 29.66
N ILE A 705 16.51 56.21 28.76
CA ILE A 705 15.85 55.92 27.49
C ILE A 705 16.81 56.25 26.36
N ILE A 706 17.16 55.27 25.55
CA ILE A 706 18.15 55.35 24.49
C ILE A 706 17.41 55.09 23.17
N LEU A 707 17.53 56.03 22.24
CA LEU A 707 17.01 55.87 20.87
C LEU A 707 18.14 55.38 19.97
N MET A 708 17.82 54.41 19.16
CA MET A 708 18.79 53.76 18.23
C MET A 708 18.20 53.65 16.81
N ARG A 709 19.06 53.62 15.80
CA ARG A 709 18.73 53.39 14.42
C ARG A 709 19.80 52.50 13.82
N GLY A 710 19.36 51.35 13.25
CA GLY A 710 20.31 50.40 12.65
C GLY A 710 21.37 49.89 13.62
N GLY A 711 21.06 49.75 14.88
CA GLY A 711 21.98 49.27 15.93
C GLY A 711 22.92 50.36 16.52
N GLN A 712 22.85 51.61 16.00
CA GLN A 712 23.65 52.72 16.50
C GLN A 712 22.81 53.64 17.40
N VAL A 713 23.38 54.07 18.51
CA VAL A 713 22.72 55.02 19.40
C VAL A 713 22.68 56.37 18.73
N THR A 714 21.49 56.95 18.67
CA THR A 714 21.26 58.30 18.06
C THR A 714 21.02 59.37 19.13
N LEU A 715 20.43 59.01 20.27
CA LEU A 715 20.08 59.91 21.31
C LEU A 715 19.91 59.16 22.65
N ILE A 716 20.40 59.69 23.74
CA ILE A 716 19.92 59.36 25.08
C ILE A 716 18.92 60.41 25.44
N GLU A 717 17.64 60.09 25.28
CA GLU A 717 16.51 61.00 25.41
C GLU A 717 16.39 61.54 26.82
N ASN A 718 16.54 60.64 27.78
CA ASN A 718 16.65 61.01 29.19
C ASN A 718 17.43 59.97 29.93
N PHE A 719 18.08 60.40 31.01
CA PHE A 719 18.60 59.53 32.05
C PHE A 719 18.29 60.15 33.46
N ARG A 720 18.11 59.29 34.43
CA ARG A 720 17.84 59.63 35.81
C ARG A 720 18.66 58.72 36.74
N ILE A 721 19.38 59.29 37.64
CA ILE A 721 20.08 58.59 38.77
C ILE A 721 19.51 59.15 40.06
N GLU A 722 19.06 58.27 40.93
CA GLU A 722 18.36 58.64 42.15
C GLU A 722 18.91 57.80 43.33
N THR A 723 19.30 58.49 44.34
CA THR A 723 19.72 57.96 45.66
C THR A 723 19.04 58.76 46.75
N PRO A 724 19.14 58.43 48.08
CA PRO A 724 18.53 59.21 49.14
C PRO A 724 18.97 60.66 49.22
N ASP A 725 20.21 60.90 48.76
CA ASP A 725 20.91 62.19 48.86
C ASP A 725 21.33 62.78 47.50
N ALA A 726 20.98 62.07 46.37
CA ALA A 726 21.28 62.55 45.01
C ALA A 726 20.14 62.31 44.06
N LEU A 727 19.93 63.27 43.18
CA LEU A 727 19.04 63.16 42.03
C LEU A 727 19.66 63.87 40.81
N ILE A 728 20.06 63.08 39.82
CA ILE A 728 20.65 63.60 38.57
C ILE A 728 19.72 63.27 37.43
N ARG A 729 19.38 64.27 36.62
CA ARG A 729 18.63 64.11 35.41
C ARG A 729 19.32 64.77 34.25
N GLY A 730 19.24 64.15 33.06
CA GLY A 730 19.87 64.73 31.91
C GLY A 730 19.47 64.01 30.62
N ARG A 731 20.08 64.46 29.54
CA ARG A 731 20.06 63.85 28.19
C ARG A 731 21.43 63.92 27.58
N ALA A 732 21.67 63.08 26.57
CA ALA A 732 22.94 63.10 25.85
C ALA A 732 22.67 62.99 24.33
N ASN A 733 23.33 63.85 23.60
CA ASN A 733 23.21 63.89 22.14
C ASN A 733 24.63 64.03 21.49
N GLU A 734 24.67 64.22 20.16
CA GLU A 734 25.91 64.29 19.43
C GLU A 734 26.77 63.03 19.69
N LEU A 735 26.19 61.83 19.43
CA LEU A 735 26.93 60.60 19.67
C LEU A 735 27.86 60.27 18.51
N HIS A 736 29.10 59.92 18.78
CA HIS A 736 30.07 59.35 17.84
C HIS A 736 30.52 57.98 18.31
N GLN A 737 30.35 56.96 17.45
CA GLN A 737 30.63 55.59 17.81
C GLN A 737 29.98 55.15 19.14
N ASN A 738 28.72 55.50 19.33
CA ASN A 738 27.91 55.26 20.54
C ASN A 738 28.42 55.95 21.82
N VAL A 739 29.39 56.89 21.74
CA VAL A 739 29.87 57.67 22.88
C VAL A 739 29.26 59.09 22.78
N PRO A 740 28.57 59.58 23.83
CA PRO A 740 28.04 60.92 23.86
C PRO A 740 29.16 61.95 23.73
N GLN A 741 29.02 62.88 22.86
CA GLN A 741 29.94 64.04 22.75
C GLN A 741 29.42 65.24 23.53
N ARG A 742 28.12 65.19 23.89
CA ARG A 742 27.45 66.23 24.68
C ARG A 742 26.47 65.64 25.65
N ILE A 743 26.69 65.88 26.97
CA ILE A 743 25.78 65.45 28.04
C ILE A 743 25.21 66.69 28.66
N GLU A 744 23.93 66.84 28.67
CA GLU A 744 23.19 67.96 29.24
C GLU A 744 22.54 67.51 30.57
N LEU A 745 22.93 68.10 31.65
CA LEU A 745 22.35 67.93 33.01
C LEU A 745 21.16 68.88 33.12
N THR A 746 19.96 68.38 33.02
CA THR A 746 18.73 69.21 33.16
C THR A 746 18.43 69.58 34.63
N SER A 747 18.89 68.72 35.53
CA SER A 747 18.84 68.97 37.01
C SER A 747 19.81 68.05 37.74
N ALA A 748 20.62 68.55 38.58
CA ALA A 748 21.48 67.82 39.44
C ALA A 748 21.37 68.30 40.88
N ALA A 749 21.07 67.34 41.78
CA ALA A 749 21.11 67.54 43.22
C ALA A 749 22.02 66.51 43.80
N LEU A 750 23.16 66.91 44.47
CA LEU A 750 24.12 66.05 45.09
C LEU A 750 24.43 66.58 46.46
N GLY A 751 23.96 65.94 47.53
CA GLY A 751 24.02 66.48 48.88
C GLY A 751 23.39 67.91 48.95
N ARG A 752 24.22 68.91 49.25
CA ARG A 752 23.80 70.32 49.28
C ARG A 752 23.88 71.01 47.92
N SER A 753 24.64 70.47 46.94
CA SER A 753 24.84 71.08 45.64
C SER A 753 23.55 70.99 44.79
N ARG A 754 23.21 72.07 44.08
CA ARG A 754 22.08 72.17 43.16
C ARG A 754 22.54 72.90 41.95
N PHE A 755 22.52 72.20 40.76
CA PHE A 755 23.03 72.80 39.51
C PHE A 755 22.38 72.17 38.29
N THR A 756 22.56 72.78 37.18
CA THR A 756 22.34 72.31 35.81
C THR A 756 23.66 72.51 35.05
N GLY A 757 23.81 71.88 33.87
CA GLY A 757 25.07 72.14 33.11
C GLY A 757 25.21 71.24 31.87
N GLU A 758 26.34 71.39 31.28
CA GLU A 758 26.78 70.68 30.11
C GLU A 758 28.17 70.06 30.33
N LEU A 759 28.29 68.79 29.99
CA LEU A 759 29.55 68.07 30.01
C LEU A 759 29.89 67.58 28.59
N ARG A 760 31.13 67.90 28.17
CA ARG A 760 31.67 67.37 26.89
C ARG A 760 32.89 66.54 27.20
N PRO A 761 32.82 65.25 26.92
CA PRO A 761 33.96 64.34 27.08
C PRO A 761 35.06 64.70 26.10
N PRO A 762 36.29 64.26 26.31
CA PRO A 762 37.45 64.46 25.41
C PRO A 762 37.17 63.73 24.08
N ALA A 763 37.57 64.32 22.92
CA ALA A 763 37.33 63.80 21.58
C ALA A 763 38.03 62.44 21.31
N THR A 764 39.07 62.10 22.13
CA THR A 764 39.80 60.83 21.95
C THR A 764 39.77 60.01 23.27
N ARG A 765 39.44 58.72 23.18
CA ARG A 765 39.49 57.79 24.33
C ARG A 765 40.94 57.73 24.83
N GLY A 766 41.17 58.12 26.08
CA GLY A 766 42.46 57.99 26.74
C GLY A 766 43.39 59.24 26.69
N GLY A 767 42.97 60.34 26.05
CA GLY A 767 43.74 61.58 26.04
C GLY A 767 42.86 62.80 25.72
N GLY A 768 42.89 63.80 26.52
CA GLY A 768 42.11 65.00 26.33
C GLY A 768 41.44 65.50 27.63
N GLN A 769 40.82 66.66 27.53
CA GLN A 769 40.26 67.36 28.69
C GLN A 769 38.74 67.35 28.66
N TRP A 770 38.06 67.02 29.76
CA TRP A 770 36.64 67.24 29.94
C TRP A 770 36.34 68.77 29.97
N ASN A 771 35.38 69.19 29.21
CA ASN A 771 34.83 70.51 29.32
C ASN A 771 33.53 70.48 30.12
N ILE A 772 33.51 71.05 31.33
CA ILE A 772 32.38 70.99 32.20
C ILE A 772 31.88 72.43 32.44
N ASN A 773 30.66 72.70 32.10
CA ASN A 773 30.00 74.00 32.28
C ASN A 773 28.82 73.83 33.26
N LEU A 774 28.88 74.36 34.46
CA LEU A 774 27.83 74.22 35.50
C LEU A 774 27.26 75.60 35.85
N ARG A 775 25.94 75.60 36.10
CA ARG A 775 25.23 76.79 36.58
C ARG A 775 24.19 76.38 37.63
N GLY A 776 24.08 77.23 38.73
CA GLY A 776 23.08 76.88 39.72
C GLY A 776 23.17 77.70 40.95
N PRO A 777 22.20 77.51 41.88
CA PRO A 777 22.15 78.26 43.09
C PRO A 777 23.25 77.93 44.11
N VAL A 778 23.73 76.64 44.14
CA VAL A 778 24.70 76.18 45.18
C VAL A 778 25.61 75.10 44.56
N LEU A 779 26.91 75.27 44.73
CA LEU A 779 27.90 74.22 44.57
C LEU A 779 28.70 74.12 45.92
N ASP A 780 28.39 73.06 46.63
CA ASP A 780 29.07 72.80 47.93
C ASP A 780 30.40 72.06 47.64
N LEU A 781 31.52 72.84 47.79
CA LEU A 781 32.87 72.30 47.62
C LEU A 781 33.54 72.06 49.01
N ALA A 782 32.89 72.39 50.13
CA ALA A 782 33.44 72.21 51.46
C ALA A 782 33.89 70.78 51.80
N PRO A 783 33.13 69.73 51.40
CA PRO A 783 33.56 68.34 51.62
C PRO A 783 34.81 67.95 50.79
N SER A 784 34.95 68.50 49.58
CA SER A 784 36.08 68.25 48.66
C SER A 784 37.34 68.93 49.22
N LEU A 785 37.27 70.15 49.66
CA LEU A 785 38.40 70.89 50.27
C LEU A 785 38.85 70.25 51.55
N ALA A 786 37.97 69.79 52.44
CA ALA A 786 38.27 69.04 53.64
C ALA A 786 38.98 67.69 53.35
N SER A 787 38.61 67.00 52.32
CA SER A 787 39.21 65.71 51.91
C SER A 787 40.62 65.86 51.38
N HIS A 788 40.97 66.97 50.71
CA HIS A 788 42.32 67.27 50.21
C HIS A 788 43.29 67.65 51.28
N THR A 789 42.85 68.16 52.40
CA THR A 789 43.70 68.52 53.57
C THR A 789 44.07 67.30 54.43
N ALA A 790 43.36 66.15 54.26
CA ALA A 790 43.52 64.95 55.07
C ALA A 790 44.29 63.81 54.42
N ALA A 791 44.69 63.91 53.16
CA ALA A 791 45.27 62.77 52.39
C ALA A 791 46.66 63.12 51.82
N ASP A 792 47.71 62.56 52.44
CA ASP A 792 49.06 62.45 51.87
C ASP A 792 49.11 61.25 50.90
N LYS A 793 48.34 61.34 49.80
CA LYS A 793 48.36 60.31 48.71
C LYS A 793 48.90 60.98 47.49
N PRO A 794 49.79 60.25 46.71
CA PRO A 794 50.23 60.74 45.43
C PRO A 794 48.95 60.83 44.51
N VAL A 795 48.78 61.95 43.85
CA VAL A 795 47.72 62.25 42.90
C VAL A 795 47.96 61.33 41.69
N GLU A 796 47.16 60.29 41.48
CA GLU A 796 47.08 59.63 40.22
C GLU A 796 46.54 60.65 39.18
N GLU A 797 47.25 60.86 38.07
CA GLU A 797 46.88 61.74 37.01
C GLU A 797 45.48 61.31 36.46
N GLY A 798 44.43 61.83 37.12
CA GLY A 798 43.04 61.77 36.59
C GLY A 798 42.94 62.57 35.30
N ALA A 799 41.95 62.23 34.48
CA ALA A 799 41.67 62.91 33.23
C ALA A 799 41.51 64.40 33.44
N ALA A 800 42.34 65.23 32.79
CA ALA A 800 42.30 66.70 32.94
C ALA A 800 40.82 67.17 32.62
N ALA A 801 40.34 68.09 33.48
CA ALA A 801 38.98 68.67 33.27
C ALA A 801 39.11 70.19 33.36
N ARG A 802 38.44 70.86 32.39
CA ARG A 802 38.22 72.31 32.41
C ARG A 802 36.83 72.57 32.98
N LEU A 803 36.80 73.24 34.15
CA LEU A 803 35.51 73.57 34.78
C LEU A 803 35.22 75.07 34.54
N ASP A 804 34.09 75.41 33.98
CA ASP A 804 33.52 76.75 34.00
C ASP A 804 32.21 76.63 34.85
N ALA A 805 32.26 77.25 35.99
CA ALA A 805 31.22 77.16 37.00
C ALA A 805 30.68 78.57 37.39
N ARG A 806 29.37 78.76 37.24
CA ARG A 806 28.66 80.01 37.59
C ARG A 806 27.57 79.68 38.62
N PHE A 807 27.75 80.22 39.81
CA PHE A 807 26.87 79.98 40.90
C PHE A 807 26.54 81.35 41.50
N ASP A 808 25.28 81.53 42.04
CA ASP A 808 24.79 82.75 42.61
C ASP A 808 25.39 83.04 44.01
#